data_160737c9278aaac4dcf71b8d8cd22072
#
_entry.id   160737c9278aaac4dcf71b8d8cd22072
#
_cell.length_a   1.000
_cell.length_b   1.000
_cell.length_c   1.000
_cell.angle_alpha   90.00
_cell.angle_beta   90.00
_cell.angle_gamma   90.00
#
_symmetry.space_group_name_H-M   'P 1'
#
loop_
_entity.id
_entity.type
_entity.pdbx_description
1 polymer ?
#
loop_
_entity_poly.entity_id
_entity_poly.type
_entity_poly.pdbx_seq_one_letter_code
_entity_poly.pdbx_strand_id
1 'polypeptide(L)'
;MSKRPFCFLLCLSLWLSLPALADDSFQAASAPAAAQTQPEQSIQQTEQKQPENAESAAAESKDKKTGVLSRIRERWLKPADSDDDIDDTPKYTPRHPVRIEVADKNIKKMLEQHLPLIHYQRTEDLDSEQVGYLLEDAPNDALNMLKTEGYFNAKIDISPEGQGYLLKIDLGKRTRIDKVGVALLGDILQEDDLGSYYKDAFSGWRLPVNAPFRQEDWSSSKTSALGAVARRKYPLAEFSTTRATVNPATNSADLKVTIDSKQPVYFGDFEISGTERYPESVVRDLAKFRPGDPYNLDSLLDYQQSLEGDGHYAGASVQADFERMENDRVPVKVAVSEVKRQKFEAGLGFDSAYGLGGSLGYSHYNLFKRGYVGSVATSIDRYQTNTSVGISQPRNNHGYYYTTSLGYSRSTTQKLEKRAVSGGLWRVRDRDGIDARLGIEFVFENSEVPDSKTRIGRSHATMLTASWKRQNIETLLRPANGYYLDGKVGVTLGKLLSSAPLARVKANAGYYFTPENKKIGTLVLRGELGYVYSTQKQTEGEVPSTLMFRTGGASSVRGYELDSIGRRLSDSSAILPDRAMAVASAEYQFPIKESFALALFHDVGGVARNFKDMTMRHGTGIGLRWFSPVAPFSFDVAYGHHDKRLRWHISLGTRF
;
A
#
# COMPACT_ATOMS: atom_id res chain seq x y z
N MET A 1 -32.00 -48.62 -32.84
CA MET A 1 -30.86 -47.68 -32.88
C MET A 1 -31.15 -46.55 -31.89
N SER A 2 -30.52 -46.67 -30.72
CA SER A 2 -30.78 -45.85 -29.54
C SER A 2 -29.76 -44.71 -29.48
N LYS A 3 -30.20 -43.44 -29.41
CA LYS A 3 -29.34 -42.28 -29.07
C LYS A 3 -29.61 -41.89 -27.62
N ARG A 4 -28.65 -42.17 -26.74
CA ARG A 4 -28.63 -41.71 -25.36
C ARG A 4 -28.10 -40.26 -25.32
N PRO A 5 -28.62 -39.36 -24.50
CA PRO A 5 -28.03 -38.08 -24.20
C PRO A 5 -26.94 -38.24 -23.17
N PHE A 6 -25.78 -37.60 -23.45
CA PHE A 6 -24.63 -37.50 -22.56
C PHE A 6 -24.93 -36.54 -21.39
N CYS A 7 -25.03 -37.09 -20.20
CA CYS A 7 -25.02 -36.31 -18.97
C CYS A 7 -23.59 -35.92 -18.62
N PHE A 8 -23.27 -34.64 -18.74
CA PHE A 8 -22.01 -34.09 -18.21
C PHE A 8 -22.20 -33.78 -16.73
N LEU A 9 -21.87 -34.75 -15.87
CA LEU A 9 -21.60 -34.51 -14.46
C LEU A 9 -20.12 -34.10 -14.35
N LEU A 10 -19.87 -32.80 -14.27
CA LEU A 10 -18.56 -32.28 -13.89
C LEU A 10 -18.46 -32.27 -12.37
N CYS A 11 -17.77 -33.28 -11.81
CA CYS A 11 -17.23 -33.22 -10.47
C CYS A 11 -16.18 -32.08 -10.40
N LEU A 12 -16.56 -30.94 -9.84
CA LEU A 12 -15.66 -29.86 -9.48
C LEU A 12 -15.08 -30.12 -8.08
N SER A 13 -14.07 -30.98 -8.00
CA SER A 13 -13.13 -30.99 -6.90
C SER A 13 -11.90 -30.15 -7.30
N LEU A 14 -12.02 -28.84 -7.28
CA LEU A 14 -10.92 -27.90 -7.37
C LEU A 14 -10.89 -27.07 -6.09
N TRP A 15 -9.88 -27.31 -5.28
CA TRP A 15 -9.41 -26.39 -4.26
C TRP A 15 -8.91 -25.12 -4.94
N LEU A 16 -9.81 -24.22 -5.31
CA LEU A 16 -9.49 -22.87 -5.74
C LEU A 16 -9.69 -21.95 -4.54
N SER A 17 -8.58 -21.47 -4.00
CA SER A 17 -8.55 -20.26 -3.19
C SER A 17 -8.97 -19.09 -4.08
N LEU A 18 -10.25 -18.87 -4.26
CA LEU A 18 -10.83 -17.77 -5.03
C LEU A 18 -10.96 -16.56 -4.12
N PRO A 19 -10.47 -15.42 -4.54
CA PRO A 19 -10.72 -14.12 -3.94
C PRO A 19 -11.99 -13.49 -4.53
N ALA A 20 -12.72 -12.69 -3.80
CA ALA A 20 -14.15 -12.34 -3.95
C ALA A 20 -14.51 -10.89 -4.32
N LEU A 21 -15.71 -10.52 -4.64
CA LEU A 21 -16.24 -9.39 -5.43
C LEU A 21 -17.34 -8.55 -4.72
N ALA A 22 -17.37 -7.20 -4.74
CA ALA A 22 -18.36 -6.30 -4.12
C ALA A 22 -19.30 -5.62 -5.13
N ASP A 23 -20.55 -5.37 -4.78
CA ASP A 23 -21.62 -4.84 -5.66
C ASP A 23 -22.05 -3.41 -5.32
N ASP A 24 -22.18 -2.57 -6.35
CA ASP A 24 -22.63 -1.17 -6.26
C ASP A 24 -24.12 -1.00 -5.93
N SER A 25 -24.92 -2.08 -5.93
CA SER A 25 -26.32 -2.00 -5.53
C SER A 25 -26.53 -1.96 -4.01
N PHE A 26 -25.47 -2.25 -3.27
CA PHE A 26 -25.32 -2.10 -1.83
C PHE A 26 -24.11 -1.22 -1.50
N GLN A 27 -24.14 0.02 -1.93
CA GLN A 27 -23.55 1.04 -1.13
C GLN A 27 -24.42 1.22 0.13
N ALA A 28 -24.36 0.28 1.05
CA ALA A 28 -24.34 0.72 2.43
C ALA A 28 -23.30 1.82 2.43
N ALA A 29 -23.64 3.02 2.89
CA ALA A 29 -22.71 4.12 2.95
C ALA A 29 -21.40 3.58 3.55
N SER A 30 -20.53 3.04 2.69
CA SER A 30 -19.15 2.95 3.04
C SER A 30 -18.80 4.40 3.17
N ALA A 31 -18.66 4.85 4.41
CA ALA A 31 -18.03 6.10 4.73
C ALA A 31 -16.88 6.25 3.75
N PRO A 32 -16.71 7.42 3.12
CA PRO A 32 -15.56 7.66 2.28
C PRO A 32 -14.38 7.17 3.09
N ALA A 33 -13.58 6.28 2.52
CA ALA A 33 -12.38 5.78 3.17
C ALA A 33 -11.68 7.04 3.66
N ALA A 34 -11.66 7.23 4.98
CA ALA A 34 -11.04 8.38 5.58
C ALA A 34 -9.64 8.36 5.02
N ALA A 35 -9.28 9.41 4.30
CA ALA A 35 -7.91 9.61 3.89
C ALA A 35 -7.10 9.42 5.16
N GLN A 36 -6.30 8.38 5.22
CA GLN A 36 -5.31 8.22 6.28
C GLN A 36 -4.31 9.35 6.06
N THR A 37 -4.63 10.50 6.60
CA THR A 37 -3.65 11.52 6.93
C THR A 37 -2.79 10.89 8.01
N GLN A 38 -1.59 10.51 7.63
CA GLN A 38 -0.52 10.28 8.60
C GLN A 38 -0.45 11.54 9.46
N PRO A 39 -0.55 11.44 10.78
CA PRO A 39 -0.30 12.60 11.61
C PRO A 39 1.19 12.94 11.48
N GLU A 40 1.50 14.13 10.99
CA GLU A 40 2.78 14.77 11.26
C GLU A 40 2.96 14.78 12.77
N GLN A 41 3.92 14.04 13.26
CA GLN A 41 4.35 14.07 14.66
C GLN A 41 5.03 15.40 14.91
N SER A 42 4.28 16.37 15.40
CA SER A 42 4.85 17.48 16.15
C SER A 42 5.29 16.95 17.51
N ILE A 43 6.57 16.71 17.65
CA ILE A 43 7.22 16.40 18.95
C ILE A 43 7.19 17.66 19.78
N GLN A 44 6.26 17.75 20.73
CA GLN A 44 6.39 18.65 21.86
C GLN A 44 7.28 17.97 22.90
N GLN A 45 8.50 18.46 23.03
CA GLN A 45 9.39 18.14 24.13
C GLN A 45 8.78 18.66 25.44
N THR A 46 8.42 17.74 26.31
CA THR A 46 8.10 18.05 27.70
C THR A 46 9.38 17.84 28.51
N GLU A 47 9.96 18.95 28.97
CA GLU A 47 11.04 18.95 29.96
C GLU A 47 10.63 18.19 31.23
N GLN A 48 11.33 17.08 31.51
CA GLN A 48 11.34 16.51 32.87
C GLN A 48 12.68 16.86 33.56
N LYS A 49 12.59 17.69 34.57
CA LYS A 49 13.64 17.97 35.57
C LYS A 49 14.07 16.67 36.28
N GLN A 50 15.34 16.36 36.25
CA GLN A 50 15.98 15.48 37.23
C GLN A 50 16.56 16.30 38.41
N PRO A 51 16.54 15.78 39.63
CA PRO A 51 17.13 16.44 40.77
C PRO A 51 18.64 16.19 40.92
N GLU A 52 19.31 17.24 41.37
CA GLU A 52 20.73 17.25 41.80
C GLU A 52 20.95 16.40 43.07
N ASN A 53 22.13 15.77 43.12
CA ASN A 53 23.08 15.71 44.27
C ASN A 53 24.01 14.52 44.04
N ALA A 54 25.29 14.48 44.34
CA ALA A 54 26.24 15.33 45.02
C ALA A 54 27.67 14.80 44.77
N GLU A 55 28.60 15.74 44.78
CA GLU A 55 30.01 15.64 45.23
C GLU A 55 30.91 14.42 44.93
N SER A 56 32.01 14.59 44.24
CA SER A 56 33.28 14.84 44.93
C SER A 56 34.43 15.20 43.98
N ALA A 57 35.28 16.05 44.51
CA ALA A 57 36.37 16.77 43.87
C ALA A 57 37.62 15.95 43.60
N ALA A 58 38.47 16.60 42.80
CA ALA A 58 39.94 16.55 42.71
C ALA A 58 40.56 15.72 41.57
N ALA A 59 41.04 16.40 40.54
CA ALA A 59 42.46 16.68 40.32
C ALA A 59 42.65 17.42 39.01
N GLU A 60 43.13 18.66 39.09
CA GLU A 60 43.76 19.42 38.00
C GLU A 60 45.01 18.70 37.51
N SER A 61 45.15 18.55 36.20
CA SER A 61 46.46 18.57 35.54
C SER A 61 46.31 18.82 34.04
N LYS A 62 46.76 20.01 33.67
CA LYS A 62 47.31 20.45 32.37
C LYS A 62 47.40 19.41 31.25
N ASP A 63 46.54 19.57 30.21
CA ASP A 63 47.01 19.55 28.82
C ASP A 63 45.93 20.11 27.88
N LYS A 64 46.07 21.39 27.55
CA LYS A 64 45.12 22.11 26.67
C LYS A 64 45.50 22.07 25.18
N LYS A 65 46.38 21.17 24.74
CA LYS A 65 46.82 21.13 23.35
C LYS A 65 46.41 19.93 22.49
N THR A 66 45.76 18.92 23.07
CA THR A 66 45.33 17.71 22.32
C THR A 66 43.84 17.67 21.96
N GLY A 67 43.06 18.67 22.31
CA GLY A 67 41.57 18.55 22.33
C GLY A 67 40.86 18.62 20.99
N VAL A 68 41.44 19.20 19.93
CA VAL A 68 40.72 19.37 18.65
C VAL A 68 41.02 18.20 17.70
N LEU A 69 42.25 17.79 17.59
CA LEU A 69 42.68 16.66 16.74
C LEU A 69 42.14 15.31 17.25
N SER A 70 42.08 15.12 18.59
CA SER A 70 41.47 13.91 19.15
C SER A 70 39.97 13.84 18.91
N ARG A 71 39.25 14.96 19.02
CA ARG A 71 37.80 15.02 18.70
C ARG A 71 37.52 14.80 17.23
N ILE A 72 38.37 15.33 16.34
CA ILE A 72 38.27 15.10 14.90
C ILE A 72 38.54 13.63 14.60
N ARG A 73 39.55 13.01 15.20
CA ARG A 73 39.92 11.61 15.00
C ARG A 73 38.93 10.63 15.60
N GLU A 74 38.39 10.90 16.79
CA GLU A 74 37.36 10.07 17.45
C GLU A 74 36.02 10.10 16.74
N ARG A 75 35.68 11.23 16.11
CA ARG A 75 34.39 11.38 15.35
C ARG A 75 34.37 10.56 14.06
N TRP A 76 35.56 10.31 13.44
CA TRP A 76 35.67 9.48 12.23
C TRP A 76 35.88 7.98 12.50
N LEU A 77 36.26 7.61 13.71
CA LEU A 77 36.47 6.21 14.12
C LEU A 77 35.29 5.58 14.86
N LYS A 78 34.19 6.32 15.12
CA LYS A 78 32.96 5.74 15.64
C LYS A 78 32.22 5.02 14.53
N PRO A 79 31.68 3.80 14.82
CA PRO A 79 30.72 3.16 13.92
C PRO A 79 29.52 4.09 13.70
N ALA A 80 28.92 4.04 12.50
CA ALA A 80 27.77 4.86 12.09
C ALA A 80 26.47 4.38 12.79
N ASP A 81 26.33 4.67 14.09
CA ASP A 81 25.14 4.42 14.89
C ASP A 81 24.86 5.58 15.86
N SER A 82 25.03 6.79 15.40
CA SER A 82 24.44 7.97 16.06
C SER A 82 24.04 8.96 14.98
N ASP A 83 22.73 9.17 14.84
CA ASP A 83 22.11 10.29 14.13
C ASP A 83 22.43 11.61 14.85
N ASP A 84 23.72 11.99 14.88
CA ASP A 84 24.12 13.36 15.08
C ASP A 84 24.05 14.00 13.68
N ASP A 85 23.00 14.77 13.41
CA ASP A 85 22.91 15.66 12.25
C ASP A 85 24.14 16.56 12.23
N ILE A 86 25.16 16.16 11.44
CA ILE A 86 26.31 17.00 11.15
C ILE A 86 25.77 18.14 10.29
N ASP A 87 25.78 19.36 10.83
CA ASP A 87 25.43 20.57 10.10
C ASP A 87 26.48 20.82 8.98
N ASP A 88 26.25 20.24 7.82
CA ASP A 88 27.11 20.32 6.62
C ASP A 88 26.95 21.64 5.85
N THR A 89 26.25 22.63 6.39
CA THR A 89 26.08 23.92 5.73
C THR A 89 27.42 24.68 5.68
N PRO A 90 27.87 25.14 4.48
CA PRO A 90 29.10 25.93 4.38
C PRO A 90 28.95 27.24 5.15
N LYS A 91 29.73 27.42 6.22
CA LYS A 91 29.71 28.63 7.08
C LYS A 91 30.87 29.57 6.78
N TYR A 92 31.96 29.02 6.29
CA TYR A 92 33.22 29.75 6.07
C TYR A 92 33.71 29.59 4.64
N THR A 93 34.40 30.62 4.14
CA THR A 93 35.16 30.52 2.89
C THR A 93 36.53 29.91 3.17
N PRO A 94 36.93 28.83 2.48
CA PRO A 94 38.20 28.19 2.68
C PRO A 94 39.36 29.18 2.53
N ARG A 95 40.25 29.27 3.52
CA ARG A 95 41.49 30.11 3.47
C ARG A 95 42.48 29.59 2.44
N HIS A 96 42.52 28.26 2.29
CA HIS A 96 43.40 27.57 1.33
C HIS A 96 42.54 26.65 0.44
N PRO A 97 41.96 27.15 -0.65
CA PRO A 97 41.09 26.36 -1.53
C PRO A 97 41.86 25.17 -2.12
N VAL A 98 41.23 24.01 -2.14
CA VAL A 98 41.81 22.76 -2.66
C VAL A 98 41.14 22.40 -3.97
N ARG A 99 41.93 22.30 -5.04
CA ARG A 99 41.47 21.79 -6.34
C ARG A 99 41.80 20.31 -6.46
N ILE A 100 40.82 19.48 -6.74
CA ILE A 100 41.00 18.04 -6.96
C ILE A 100 41.06 17.75 -8.45
N GLU A 101 42.14 17.07 -8.87
CA GLU A 101 42.32 16.54 -10.22
C GLU A 101 42.31 15.01 -10.18
N VAL A 102 41.21 14.42 -10.65
CA VAL A 102 40.98 12.97 -10.71
C VAL A 102 40.11 12.66 -11.93
N ALA A 103 40.34 11.49 -12.55
CA ALA A 103 39.65 11.09 -13.78
C ALA A 103 38.15 10.80 -13.58
N ASP A 104 37.72 10.29 -12.41
CA ASP A 104 36.34 9.92 -12.11
C ASP A 104 35.61 11.09 -11.41
N LYS A 105 34.49 11.52 -12.02
CA LYS A 105 33.64 12.62 -11.49
C LYS A 105 32.99 12.30 -10.16
N ASN A 106 32.61 11.03 -9.94
CA ASN A 106 31.94 10.61 -8.70
C ASN A 106 32.92 10.61 -7.54
N ILE A 107 34.16 10.11 -7.79
CA ILE A 107 35.26 10.16 -6.83
C ILE A 107 35.62 11.61 -6.52
N LYS A 108 35.66 12.47 -7.53
CA LYS A 108 35.89 13.90 -7.32
C LYS A 108 34.87 14.51 -6.37
N LYS A 109 33.60 14.29 -6.66
CA LYS A 109 32.48 14.79 -5.84
C LYS A 109 32.55 14.26 -4.40
N MET A 110 32.79 12.97 -4.22
CA MET A 110 32.95 12.34 -2.90
C MET A 110 34.07 13.02 -2.08
N LEU A 111 35.24 13.23 -2.68
CA LEU A 111 36.37 13.88 -2.01
C LEU A 111 36.07 15.36 -1.72
N GLU A 112 35.44 16.09 -2.64
CA GLU A 112 35.04 17.48 -2.43
C GLU A 112 34.01 17.65 -1.30
N GLN A 113 33.18 16.64 -1.04
CA GLN A 113 32.19 16.66 0.03
C GLN A 113 32.76 16.21 1.38
N HIS A 114 33.61 15.18 1.40
CA HIS A 114 33.96 14.45 2.61
C HIS A 114 35.44 14.49 3.00
N LEU A 115 36.36 15.02 2.15
CA LEU A 115 37.76 15.11 2.54
C LEU A 115 37.91 16.10 3.71
N PRO A 116 38.48 15.70 4.87
CA PRO A 116 38.56 16.54 6.07
C PRO A 116 39.16 17.92 5.79
N LEU A 117 40.19 17.99 5.00
CA LEU A 117 40.82 19.25 4.59
C LEU A 117 39.84 20.22 3.90
N ILE A 118 38.89 19.72 3.13
CA ILE A 118 37.88 20.55 2.43
C ILE A 118 36.67 20.80 3.31
N HIS A 119 36.19 19.75 3.97
CA HIS A 119 34.99 19.79 4.79
C HIS A 119 35.14 20.76 5.97
N TYR A 120 36.20 20.60 6.78
CA TYR A 120 36.38 21.43 7.97
C TYR A 120 36.69 22.90 7.66
N GLN A 121 37.40 23.21 6.56
CA GLN A 121 37.57 24.61 6.16
C GLN A 121 36.24 25.31 5.78
N ARG A 122 35.18 24.57 5.48
CA ARG A 122 33.83 25.11 5.16
C ARG A 122 32.92 25.19 6.37
N THR A 123 33.07 24.29 7.35
CA THR A 123 32.20 24.15 8.50
C THR A 123 32.73 24.73 9.80
N GLU A 124 34.07 24.88 9.92
CA GLU A 124 34.72 25.35 11.12
C GLU A 124 35.66 26.54 10.83
N ASP A 125 35.85 27.48 11.79
CA ASP A 125 36.83 28.54 11.70
C ASP A 125 38.20 28.04 12.16
N LEU A 126 38.99 27.55 11.22
CA LEU A 126 40.30 26.94 11.47
C LEU A 126 41.41 27.98 11.42
N ASP A 127 42.39 27.86 12.32
CA ASP A 127 43.64 28.61 12.26
C ASP A 127 44.64 27.98 11.28
N SER A 128 45.74 28.68 11.02
CA SER A 128 46.75 28.23 10.03
C SER A 128 47.49 26.96 10.47
N GLU A 129 47.64 26.71 11.77
CA GLU A 129 48.29 25.51 12.30
C GLU A 129 47.38 24.30 12.12
N GLN A 130 46.08 24.45 12.39
CA GLN A 130 45.07 23.40 12.19
C GLN A 130 44.93 23.01 10.70
N VAL A 131 44.94 24.00 9.80
CA VAL A 131 44.95 23.72 8.35
C VAL A 131 46.25 23.00 7.94
N GLY A 132 47.39 23.35 8.55
CA GLY A 132 48.67 22.67 8.33
C GLY A 132 48.62 21.17 8.64
N TYR A 133 48.03 20.78 9.79
CA TYR A 133 47.83 19.37 10.14
C TYR A 133 46.88 18.66 9.16
N LEU A 134 45.79 19.31 8.76
CA LEU A 134 44.86 18.73 7.76
C LEU A 134 45.50 18.55 6.39
N LEU A 135 46.46 19.42 6.02
CA LEU A 135 47.25 19.30 4.79
C LEU A 135 48.22 18.12 4.83
N GLU A 136 48.88 17.89 5.97
CA GLU A 136 49.80 16.76 6.15
C GLU A 136 49.03 15.42 6.10
N ASP A 137 47.82 15.35 6.67
CA ASP A 137 47.02 14.15 6.70
C ASP A 137 46.21 13.93 5.40
N ALA A 138 45.96 14.97 4.58
CA ALA A 138 45.07 14.91 3.41
C ALA A 138 45.39 13.79 2.40
N PRO A 139 46.67 13.46 2.07
CA PRO A 139 46.96 12.33 1.18
C PRO A 139 46.53 10.98 1.77
N ASN A 140 46.73 10.78 3.08
CA ASN A 140 46.32 9.55 3.77
C ASN A 140 44.80 9.45 3.90
N ASP A 141 44.12 10.55 4.21
CA ASP A 141 42.68 10.62 4.29
C ASP A 141 42.06 10.34 2.93
N ALA A 142 42.51 10.98 1.87
CA ALA A 142 42.07 10.72 0.52
C ALA A 142 42.34 9.25 0.10
N LEU A 143 43.50 8.68 0.43
CA LEU A 143 43.77 7.26 0.16
C LEU A 143 42.84 6.33 0.91
N ASN A 144 42.56 6.62 2.18
CA ASN A 144 41.61 5.82 2.97
C ASN A 144 40.20 5.89 2.38
N MET A 145 39.75 7.07 1.96
CA MET A 145 38.47 7.22 1.25
C MET A 145 38.45 6.45 -0.09
N LEU A 146 39.53 6.50 -0.87
CA LEU A 146 39.64 5.77 -2.13
C LEU A 146 39.66 4.25 -1.94
N LYS A 147 40.24 3.74 -0.84
CA LYS A 147 40.17 2.31 -0.47
C LYS A 147 38.74 1.85 -0.24
N THR A 148 37.85 2.70 0.30
CA THR A 148 36.43 2.33 0.46
C THR A 148 35.75 2.12 -0.89
N GLU A 149 36.21 2.77 -1.95
CA GLU A 149 35.75 2.62 -3.33
C GLU A 149 36.50 1.56 -4.14
N GLY A 150 37.48 0.85 -3.50
CA GLY A 150 38.24 -0.24 -4.10
C GLY A 150 39.55 0.18 -4.78
N TYR A 151 40.00 1.39 -4.60
CA TYR A 151 41.25 1.87 -5.15
C TYR A 151 42.40 1.79 -4.13
N PHE A 152 42.98 0.60 -3.95
CA PHE A 152 44.02 0.35 -2.94
C PHE A 152 45.42 0.77 -3.39
N ASN A 153 45.64 0.97 -4.69
CA ASN A 153 46.92 1.38 -5.29
C ASN A 153 46.91 2.82 -5.82
N ALA A 154 45.95 3.64 -5.37
CA ALA A 154 45.90 5.03 -5.77
C ALA A 154 47.13 5.79 -5.31
N LYS A 155 47.65 6.67 -6.16
CA LYS A 155 48.74 7.58 -5.86
C LYS A 155 48.21 8.99 -5.73
N ILE A 156 48.56 9.65 -4.65
CA ILE A 156 48.05 10.96 -4.30
C ILE A 156 49.24 11.89 -4.07
N ASP A 157 49.22 13.00 -4.76
CA ASP A 157 50.23 14.06 -4.63
C ASP A 157 49.52 15.38 -4.33
N ILE A 158 50.02 16.11 -3.34
CA ILE A 158 49.51 17.42 -2.98
C ILE A 158 50.63 18.46 -3.19
N SER A 159 50.31 19.49 -3.96
CA SER A 159 51.27 20.55 -4.30
C SER A 159 50.61 21.93 -4.17
N PRO A 160 51.41 22.97 -3.80
CA PRO A 160 50.92 24.33 -3.77
C PRO A 160 50.45 24.80 -5.17
N GLU A 161 49.27 25.44 -5.27
CA GLU A 161 48.73 26.04 -6.50
C GLU A 161 48.15 27.41 -6.19
N GLY A 162 48.86 28.47 -6.52
CA GLY A 162 48.43 29.84 -6.25
C GLY A 162 48.32 30.12 -4.75
N GLN A 163 47.12 30.51 -4.28
CA GLN A 163 46.81 30.68 -2.84
C GLN A 163 46.25 29.42 -2.18
N GLY A 164 46.18 28.30 -2.89
CA GLY A 164 45.65 27.04 -2.41
C GLY A 164 46.51 25.85 -2.75
N TYR A 165 45.89 24.67 -2.89
CA TYR A 165 46.58 23.41 -3.13
C TYR A 165 45.90 22.63 -4.26
N LEU A 166 46.72 21.93 -5.04
CA LEU A 166 46.30 20.93 -6.02
C LEU A 166 46.48 19.54 -5.43
N LEU A 167 45.39 18.79 -5.31
CA LEU A 167 45.38 17.38 -4.96
C LEU A 167 45.23 16.57 -6.26
N LYS A 168 46.34 16.02 -6.74
CA LYS A 168 46.38 15.20 -7.95
C LYS A 168 46.29 13.72 -7.59
N ILE A 169 45.34 13.01 -8.20
CA ILE A 169 45.04 11.62 -7.86
C ILE A 169 45.10 10.75 -9.11
N ASP A 170 46.00 9.77 -9.10
CA ASP A 170 46.00 8.64 -10.02
C ASP A 170 45.36 7.45 -9.31
N LEU A 171 44.15 7.10 -9.74
CA LEU A 171 43.35 6.03 -9.12
C LEU A 171 43.95 4.63 -9.28
N GLY A 172 44.74 4.41 -10.33
CA GLY A 172 45.21 3.07 -10.68
C GLY A 172 44.07 2.13 -11.08
N LYS A 173 44.29 0.82 -10.93
CA LYS A 173 43.26 -0.20 -11.22
C LYS A 173 42.41 -0.43 -10.00
N ARG A 174 41.09 -0.44 -10.24
CA ARG A 174 40.08 -0.77 -9.20
C ARG A 174 40.14 -2.25 -8.88
N THR A 175 40.18 -2.59 -7.58
CA THR A 175 40.14 -3.97 -7.07
C THR A 175 38.82 -4.64 -7.40
N ARG A 176 38.86 -5.90 -7.86
CA ARG A 176 37.69 -6.73 -8.19
C ARG A 176 37.64 -7.95 -7.30
N ILE A 177 36.42 -8.46 -7.09
CA ILE A 177 36.21 -9.67 -6.30
C ILE A 177 36.69 -10.89 -7.09
N ASP A 178 37.58 -11.68 -6.51
CA ASP A 178 38.05 -12.95 -7.04
C ASP A 178 37.24 -14.13 -6.50
N LYS A 179 37.05 -14.17 -5.17
CA LYS A 179 36.29 -15.25 -4.51
C LYS A 179 35.30 -14.71 -3.49
N VAL A 180 34.17 -15.42 -3.40
CA VAL A 180 33.15 -15.18 -2.39
C VAL A 180 32.87 -16.50 -1.67
N GLY A 181 33.01 -16.53 -0.35
CA GLY A 181 32.68 -17.66 0.50
C GLY A 181 31.75 -17.25 1.63
N VAL A 182 30.56 -17.85 1.67
CA VAL A 182 29.64 -17.78 2.81
C VAL A 182 29.57 -19.18 3.43
N ALA A 183 29.93 -19.30 4.70
CA ALA A 183 29.84 -20.54 5.45
C ALA A 183 28.86 -20.38 6.61
N LEU A 184 28.07 -21.41 6.86
CA LEU A 184 27.15 -21.49 8.00
C LEU A 184 27.71 -22.47 9.01
N LEU A 185 27.53 -22.17 10.31
CA LEU A 185 27.87 -23.00 11.46
C LEU A 185 26.66 -23.08 12.41
N GLY A 186 26.74 -23.97 13.40
CA GLY A 186 25.71 -24.14 14.41
C GLY A 186 24.60 -25.12 14.00
N ASP A 187 23.47 -25.04 14.69
CA ASP A 187 22.36 -26.00 14.54
C ASP A 187 21.66 -25.94 13.20
N ILE A 188 21.83 -24.84 12.44
CA ILE A 188 21.32 -24.68 11.08
C ILE A 188 21.80 -25.78 10.13
N LEU A 189 22.95 -26.40 10.41
CA LEU A 189 23.49 -27.50 9.59
C LEU A 189 22.65 -28.75 9.64
N GLN A 190 21.73 -28.87 10.61
CA GLN A 190 20.82 -30.01 10.79
C GLN A 190 19.47 -29.78 10.04
N GLU A 191 19.29 -28.61 9.40
CA GLU A 191 18.06 -28.32 8.67
C GLU A 191 17.99 -29.09 7.35
N ASP A 192 16.85 -29.71 7.07
CA ASP A 192 16.58 -30.40 5.80
C ASP A 192 16.62 -29.42 4.60
N ASP A 193 16.29 -28.14 4.83
CA ASP A 193 16.25 -27.08 3.82
C ASP A 193 17.44 -26.08 3.91
N LEU A 194 18.62 -26.60 4.25
CA LEU A 194 19.85 -25.80 4.34
C LEU A 194 20.14 -25.00 3.06
N GLY A 195 19.79 -25.56 1.89
CA GLY A 195 19.96 -24.90 0.58
C GLY A 195 19.17 -23.60 0.45
N SER A 196 18.00 -23.50 1.08
CA SER A 196 17.19 -22.25 1.10
C SER A 196 17.91 -21.16 1.89
N TYR A 197 18.51 -21.47 3.03
CA TYR A 197 19.28 -20.48 3.81
C TYR A 197 20.48 -19.93 3.04
N TYR A 198 21.22 -20.77 2.31
CA TYR A 198 22.28 -20.29 1.42
C TYR A 198 21.74 -19.40 0.31
N LYS A 199 20.66 -19.81 -0.35
CA LYS A 199 20.01 -19.01 -1.40
C LYS A 199 19.58 -17.64 -0.87
N ASP A 200 18.96 -17.60 0.30
CA ASP A 200 18.50 -16.37 0.93
C ASP A 200 19.67 -15.49 1.35
N ALA A 201 20.74 -16.06 1.92
CA ALA A 201 21.96 -15.32 2.27
C ALA A 201 22.63 -14.67 1.05
N PHE A 202 22.56 -15.30 -0.13
CA PHE A 202 23.08 -14.72 -1.37
C PHE A 202 22.09 -13.81 -2.10
N SER A 203 20.81 -13.79 -1.75
CA SER A 203 19.79 -12.98 -2.45
C SER A 203 20.05 -11.48 -2.37
N GLY A 204 20.63 -11.01 -1.24
CA GLY A 204 21.02 -9.61 -1.01
C GLY A 204 22.51 -9.32 -1.24
N TRP A 205 23.26 -10.25 -1.80
CA TRP A 205 24.71 -10.11 -1.99
C TRP A 205 25.05 -9.19 -3.15
N ARG A 206 25.68 -8.06 -2.88
CA ARG A 206 25.99 -7.01 -3.86
C ARG A 206 27.36 -7.14 -4.54
N LEU A 207 28.23 -8.01 -4.03
CA LEU A 207 29.60 -8.21 -4.52
C LEU A 207 29.82 -9.59 -5.13
N PRO A 208 29.20 -9.93 -6.28
CA PRO A 208 29.50 -11.18 -6.98
C PRO A 208 30.93 -11.18 -7.51
N VAL A 209 31.44 -12.36 -7.89
CA VAL A 209 32.76 -12.50 -8.53
C VAL A 209 32.86 -11.55 -9.75
N ASN A 210 33.99 -10.92 -9.92
CA ASN A 210 34.31 -9.86 -10.88
C ASN A 210 33.67 -8.47 -10.63
N ALA A 211 32.78 -8.32 -9.62
CA ALA A 211 32.29 -6.99 -9.25
C ALA A 211 33.43 -6.10 -8.71
N PRO A 212 33.39 -4.78 -8.94
CA PRO A 212 34.33 -3.86 -8.29
C PRO A 212 34.07 -3.83 -6.79
N PHE A 213 35.14 -3.86 -5.99
CA PHE A 213 35.03 -3.77 -4.53
C PHE A 213 34.52 -2.39 -4.11
N ARG A 214 33.55 -2.36 -3.17
CA ARG A 214 33.13 -1.19 -2.41
C ARG A 214 32.87 -1.61 -0.97
N GLN A 215 33.35 -0.80 -0.03
CA GLN A 215 33.19 -1.08 1.40
C GLN A 215 31.70 -1.08 1.83
N GLU A 216 30.90 -0.16 1.28
CA GLU A 216 29.46 -0.09 1.51
C GLU A 216 28.75 -1.38 1.05
N ASP A 217 29.06 -1.84 -0.16
CA ASP A 217 28.48 -3.08 -0.69
C ASP A 217 28.94 -4.31 0.10
N TRP A 218 30.19 -4.30 0.62
CA TRP A 218 30.68 -5.33 1.52
C TRP A 218 29.90 -5.35 2.83
N SER A 219 29.69 -4.20 3.46
CA SER A 219 28.91 -4.09 4.70
C SER A 219 27.46 -4.50 4.47
N SER A 220 26.84 -4.01 3.41
CA SER A 220 25.45 -4.37 3.04
C SER A 220 25.32 -5.87 2.76
N SER A 221 26.28 -6.48 2.05
CA SER A 221 26.25 -7.92 1.73
C SER A 221 26.33 -8.78 2.99
N LYS A 222 27.21 -8.42 3.94
CA LYS A 222 27.32 -9.12 5.22
C LYS A 222 26.02 -9.02 6.01
N THR A 223 25.52 -7.81 6.20
CA THR A 223 24.28 -7.57 6.96
C THR A 223 23.09 -8.28 6.34
N SER A 224 22.98 -8.26 5.00
CA SER A 224 21.93 -9.00 4.30
C SER A 224 22.04 -10.51 4.51
N ALA A 225 23.26 -11.08 4.45
CA ALA A 225 23.47 -12.50 4.65
C ALA A 225 23.13 -12.94 6.10
N LEU A 226 23.57 -12.16 7.10
CA LEU A 226 23.22 -12.41 8.49
C LEU A 226 21.71 -12.26 8.72
N GLY A 227 21.11 -11.19 8.20
CA GLY A 227 19.68 -10.94 8.31
C GLY A 227 18.84 -12.05 7.68
N ALA A 228 19.28 -12.64 6.58
CA ALA A 228 18.60 -13.78 5.95
C ALA A 228 18.59 -15.02 6.85
N VAL A 229 19.68 -15.30 7.55
CA VAL A 229 19.76 -16.40 8.53
C VAL A 229 18.91 -16.08 9.78
N ALA A 230 19.04 -14.86 10.31
CA ALA A 230 18.34 -14.43 11.52
C ALA A 230 16.82 -14.28 11.34
N ARG A 231 16.34 -14.14 10.11
CA ARG A 231 14.92 -13.91 9.80
C ARG A 231 14.00 -15.07 10.19
N ARG A 232 14.53 -16.31 10.16
CA ARG A 232 13.76 -17.53 10.42
C ARG A 232 14.53 -18.43 11.40
N LYS A 233 13.88 -18.88 12.44
CA LYS A 233 14.33 -19.89 13.41
C LYS A 233 15.63 -19.57 14.17
N TYR A 234 16.55 -18.77 13.60
CA TYR A 234 17.86 -18.47 14.17
C TYR A 234 18.11 -16.98 14.42
N PRO A 235 17.24 -16.26 15.16
CA PRO A 235 17.38 -14.81 15.36
C PRO A 235 18.64 -14.40 16.13
N LEU A 236 19.26 -15.34 16.85
CA LEU A 236 20.49 -15.14 17.61
C LEU A 236 21.76 -15.35 16.77
N ALA A 237 21.62 -15.56 15.46
CA ALA A 237 22.76 -15.73 14.57
C ALA A 237 23.69 -14.54 14.62
N GLU A 238 25.00 -14.81 14.59
CA GLU A 238 26.05 -13.79 14.64
C GLU A 238 27.19 -14.11 13.68
N PHE A 239 28.04 -13.12 13.43
CA PHE A 239 29.26 -13.37 12.66
C PHE A 239 30.29 -14.10 13.50
N SER A 240 30.66 -15.31 13.12
CA SER A 240 31.85 -15.97 13.66
C SER A 240 33.12 -15.39 13.06
N THR A 241 33.12 -15.12 11.74
CA THR A 241 34.26 -14.51 11.06
C THR A 241 33.78 -13.71 9.85
N THR A 242 34.33 -12.49 9.69
CA THR A 242 34.19 -11.71 8.46
C THR A 242 35.57 -11.21 8.01
N ARG A 243 35.95 -11.51 6.78
CA ARG A 243 37.25 -11.10 6.25
C ARG A 243 37.15 -10.72 4.78
N ALA A 244 37.67 -9.56 4.45
CA ALA A 244 37.99 -9.15 3.07
C ALA A 244 39.50 -9.11 2.95
N THR A 245 40.08 -9.99 2.15
CA THR A 245 41.55 -10.03 1.91
C THR A 245 41.81 -9.43 0.56
N VAL A 246 42.43 -8.24 0.55
CA VAL A 246 42.80 -7.52 -0.67
C VAL A 246 44.25 -7.83 -1.03
N ASN A 247 44.48 -8.19 -2.30
CA ASN A 247 45.79 -8.31 -2.88
C ASN A 247 46.05 -7.11 -3.84
N PRO A 248 46.78 -6.10 -3.40
CA PRO A 248 47.08 -4.93 -4.24
C PRO A 248 47.85 -5.28 -5.52
N ALA A 249 48.74 -6.29 -5.48
CA ALA A 249 49.57 -6.65 -6.64
C ALA A 249 48.72 -7.18 -7.81
N THR A 250 47.66 -7.92 -7.52
CA THR A 250 46.73 -8.48 -8.52
C THR A 250 45.46 -7.63 -8.70
N ASN A 251 45.24 -6.63 -7.86
CA ASN A 251 43.99 -5.85 -7.76
C ASN A 251 42.79 -6.76 -7.58
N SER A 252 42.88 -7.77 -6.72
CA SER A 252 41.85 -8.73 -6.40
C SER A 252 41.48 -8.74 -4.93
N ALA A 253 40.27 -9.15 -4.58
CA ALA A 253 39.81 -9.30 -3.21
C ALA A 253 39.07 -10.62 -3.03
N ASP A 254 39.41 -11.36 -1.96
CA ASP A 254 38.70 -12.54 -1.51
C ASP A 254 37.81 -12.17 -0.32
N LEU A 255 36.52 -12.49 -0.43
CA LEU A 255 35.54 -12.21 0.61
C LEU A 255 35.14 -13.52 1.31
N LYS A 256 35.22 -13.53 2.65
CA LYS A 256 34.80 -14.67 3.46
C LYS A 256 33.92 -14.21 4.61
N VAL A 257 32.74 -14.79 4.74
CA VAL A 257 31.82 -14.62 5.86
C VAL A 257 31.48 -15.97 6.43
N THR A 258 31.56 -16.11 7.75
CA THR A 258 31.12 -17.29 8.48
C THR A 258 30.07 -16.84 9.50
N ILE A 259 28.88 -17.38 9.41
CA ILE A 259 27.74 -17.06 10.28
C ILE A 259 27.48 -18.28 11.16
N ASP A 260 27.49 -18.07 12.47
CA ASP A 260 27.06 -19.06 13.46
C ASP A 260 25.57 -18.83 13.77
N SER A 261 24.73 -19.81 13.47
CA SER A 261 23.29 -19.72 13.69
C SER A 261 22.91 -19.74 15.17
N LYS A 262 23.78 -20.22 16.05
CA LYS A 262 23.42 -20.61 17.42
C LYS A 262 22.30 -21.66 17.43
N GLN A 263 21.55 -21.73 18.55
CA GLN A 263 20.39 -22.62 18.70
C GLN A 263 19.15 -22.07 17.99
N PRO A 264 18.19 -22.94 17.62
CA PRO A 264 16.90 -22.55 17.12
C PRO A 264 16.08 -21.85 18.21
N VAL A 265 15.26 -20.86 17.82
CA VAL A 265 14.37 -20.13 18.72
C VAL A 265 12.92 -20.35 18.30
N TYR A 266 12.05 -20.46 19.30
CA TYR A 266 10.61 -20.64 19.13
C TYR A 266 9.84 -19.51 19.80
N PHE A 267 8.64 -19.21 19.34
CA PHE A 267 7.78 -18.25 19.99
C PHE A 267 7.32 -18.76 21.37
N GLY A 268 7.40 -17.90 22.36
CA GLY A 268 6.83 -18.06 23.69
C GLY A 268 5.41 -17.51 23.78
N ASP A 269 4.96 -17.24 25.01
CA ASP A 269 3.64 -16.69 25.27
C ASP A 269 3.54 -15.22 24.86
N PHE A 270 2.30 -14.77 24.58
CA PHE A 270 2.00 -13.38 24.28
C PHE A 270 1.85 -12.59 25.58
N GLU A 271 2.57 -11.48 25.69
CA GLU A 271 2.43 -10.47 26.74
C GLU A 271 1.72 -9.26 26.14
N ILE A 272 0.39 -9.23 26.29
CA ILE A 272 -0.47 -8.21 25.69
C ILE A 272 -0.69 -7.08 26.69
N SER A 273 -0.57 -5.84 26.23
CA SER A 273 -0.79 -4.62 27.00
C SER A 273 -1.58 -3.58 26.20
N GLY A 274 -2.24 -2.65 26.90
CA GLY A 274 -3.04 -1.59 26.29
C GLY A 274 -4.48 -1.97 25.94
N THR A 275 -4.95 -3.16 26.37
CA THR A 275 -6.32 -3.64 26.16
C THR A 275 -7.24 -3.26 27.33
N GLU A 276 -7.82 -2.05 27.30
CA GLU A 276 -8.76 -1.57 28.30
C GLU A 276 -10.22 -1.59 27.84
N ARG A 277 -10.45 -1.38 26.55
CA ARG A 277 -11.78 -1.22 25.94
C ARG A 277 -12.26 -2.45 25.22
N TYR A 278 -11.32 -3.22 24.65
CA TYR A 278 -11.61 -4.40 23.82
C TYR A 278 -11.08 -5.67 24.46
N PRO A 279 -11.70 -6.83 24.20
CA PRO A 279 -11.20 -8.11 24.71
C PRO A 279 -9.80 -8.41 24.14
N GLU A 280 -8.90 -8.92 24.99
CA GLU A 280 -7.57 -9.37 24.58
C GLU A 280 -7.62 -10.44 23.46
N SER A 281 -8.69 -11.22 23.40
CA SER A 281 -8.90 -12.19 22.31
C SER A 281 -8.88 -11.57 20.93
N VAL A 282 -9.30 -10.31 20.76
CA VAL A 282 -9.25 -9.60 19.46
C VAL A 282 -7.79 -9.41 19.03
N VAL A 283 -6.88 -9.12 19.97
CA VAL A 283 -5.44 -9.05 19.69
C VAL A 283 -4.89 -10.43 19.37
N ARG A 284 -5.12 -11.39 20.25
CA ARG A 284 -4.57 -12.74 20.17
C ARG A 284 -5.01 -13.49 18.91
N ASP A 285 -6.26 -13.35 18.52
CA ASP A 285 -6.86 -14.06 17.37
C ASP A 285 -6.34 -13.57 16.02
N LEU A 286 -5.64 -12.42 15.96
CA LEU A 286 -5.00 -11.92 14.74
C LEU A 286 -3.61 -12.52 14.49
N ALA A 287 -2.97 -13.14 15.49
CA ALA A 287 -1.68 -13.79 15.34
C ALA A 287 -1.77 -15.04 14.44
N LYS A 288 -0.84 -15.17 13.47
CA LYS A 288 -0.76 -16.33 12.58
C LYS A 288 0.10 -17.47 13.13
N PHE A 289 0.81 -17.23 14.21
CA PHE A 289 1.68 -18.16 14.90
C PHE A 289 1.20 -18.39 16.33
N ARG A 290 1.67 -19.44 16.94
CA ARG A 290 1.32 -19.88 18.31
C ARG A 290 2.58 -20.04 19.14
N PRO A 291 2.48 -20.01 20.47
CA PRO A 291 3.57 -20.43 21.33
C PRO A 291 4.05 -21.84 20.95
N GLY A 292 5.37 -21.99 20.75
CA GLY A 292 6.01 -23.22 20.27
C GLY A 292 6.27 -23.30 18.77
N ASP A 293 5.70 -22.40 17.95
CA ASP A 293 6.06 -22.33 16.53
C ASP A 293 7.48 -21.75 16.37
N PRO A 294 8.24 -22.16 15.33
CA PRO A 294 9.55 -21.60 15.05
C PRO A 294 9.49 -20.07 14.87
N TYR A 295 10.47 -19.37 15.44
CA TYR A 295 10.60 -17.92 15.25
C TYR A 295 10.63 -17.55 13.76
N ASN A 296 9.91 -16.50 13.41
CA ASN A 296 9.89 -15.95 12.07
C ASN A 296 9.58 -14.44 12.14
N LEU A 297 10.52 -13.60 11.72
CA LEU A 297 10.38 -12.15 11.73
C LEU A 297 9.22 -11.68 10.86
N ASP A 298 9.01 -12.30 9.70
CA ASP A 298 7.89 -11.94 8.82
C ASP A 298 6.53 -12.16 9.48
N SER A 299 6.43 -13.22 10.29
CA SER A 299 5.22 -13.50 11.06
C SER A 299 4.94 -12.42 12.12
N LEU A 300 5.98 -11.88 12.76
CA LEU A 300 5.84 -10.75 13.70
C LEU A 300 5.41 -9.48 12.99
N LEU A 301 6.06 -9.14 11.87
CA LEU A 301 5.73 -7.95 11.07
C LEU A 301 4.32 -8.04 10.48
N ASP A 302 3.95 -9.20 9.96
CA ASP A 302 2.59 -9.47 9.47
C ASP A 302 1.53 -9.35 10.58
N TYR A 303 1.89 -9.76 11.80
CA TYR A 303 1.00 -9.65 12.95
C TYR A 303 0.82 -8.20 13.37
N GLN A 304 1.91 -7.43 13.45
CA GLN A 304 1.84 -5.99 13.71
C GLN A 304 0.98 -5.29 12.65
N GLN A 305 1.22 -5.55 11.38
CA GLN A 305 0.44 -4.97 10.29
C GLN A 305 -1.05 -5.38 10.36
N SER A 306 -1.34 -6.61 10.79
CA SER A 306 -2.72 -7.08 10.96
C SER A 306 -3.44 -6.34 12.09
N LEU A 307 -2.74 -6.02 13.20
CA LEU A 307 -3.25 -5.23 14.31
C LEU A 307 -3.47 -3.76 13.89
N GLU A 308 -2.49 -3.15 13.22
CA GLU A 308 -2.59 -1.77 12.71
C GLU A 308 -3.71 -1.59 11.67
N GLY A 309 -3.96 -2.62 10.88
CA GLY A 309 -5.07 -2.66 9.91
C GLY A 309 -6.42 -3.00 10.51
N ASP A 310 -6.52 -3.31 11.80
CA ASP A 310 -7.78 -3.61 12.47
C ASP A 310 -8.42 -2.34 13.05
N GLY A 311 -9.72 -2.16 12.83
CA GLY A 311 -10.44 -0.95 13.23
C GLY A 311 -10.56 -0.71 14.74
N HIS A 312 -10.12 -1.64 15.59
CA HIS A 312 -10.12 -1.49 17.05
C HIS A 312 -8.88 -0.75 17.56
N TYR A 313 -7.80 -0.68 16.79
CA TYR A 313 -6.52 -0.15 17.21
C TYR A 313 -6.08 1.03 16.34
N ALA A 314 -5.49 2.04 16.99
CA ALA A 314 -4.88 3.19 16.31
C ALA A 314 -3.40 2.94 15.98
N GLY A 315 -2.79 1.97 16.66
CA GLY A 315 -1.41 1.55 16.45
C GLY A 315 -1.09 0.31 17.27
N ALA A 316 -0.05 -0.41 16.86
CA ALA A 316 0.43 -1.60 17.54
C ALA A 316 1.95 -1.68 17.45
N SER A 317 2.57 -2.28 18.47
CA SER A 317 3.99 -2.68 18.46
C SER A 317 4.07 -4.15 18.85
N VAL A 318 4.78 -4.93 18.04
CA VAL A 318 4.97 -6.37 18.26
C VAL A 318 6.47 -6.67 18.24
N GLN A 319 7.00 -7.15 19.36
CA GLN A 319 8.43 -7.39 19.52
C GLN A 319 8.69 -8.73 20.23
N ALA A 320 9.72 -9.46 19.79
CA ALA A 320 10.24 -10.59 20.51
C ALA A 320 11.22 -10.10 21.59
N ASP A 321 11.05 -10.56 22.83
CA ASP A 321 11.89 -10.17 23.97
C ASP A 321 12.99 -11.19 24.23
N PHE A 322 14.09 -11.05 23.51
CA PHE A 322 15.23 -11.96 23.63
C PHE A 322 15.94 -11.91 24.99
N GLU A 323 15.80 -10.81 25.75
CA GLU A 323 16.39 -10.70 27.09
C GLU A 323 15.71 -11.62 28.11
N ARG A 324 14.42 -11.96 27.88
CA ARG A 324 13.63 -12.84 28.72
C ARG A 324 13.31 -14.18 28.07
N MET A 325 14.19 -14.61 27.16
CA MET A 325 14.07 -15.91 26.53
C MET A 325 14.34 -17.04 27.55
N GLU A 326 13.47 -18.02 27.61
CA GLU A 326 13.58 -19.22 28.46
C GLU A 326 13.37 -20.50 27.63
N ASN A 327 14.26 -21.50 27.81
CA ASN A 327 14.14 -22.78 27.12
C ASN A 327 13.90 -22.65 25.60
N ASP A 328 14.72 -21.84 24.93
CA ASP A 328 14.65 -21.55 23.50
C ASP A 328 13.33 -20.87 23.05
N ARG A 329 12.50 -20.42 23.99
CA ARG A 329 11.25 -19.70 23.71
C ARG A 329 11.39 -18.23 24.05
N VAL A 330 11.02 -17.40 23.09
CA VAL A 330 11.07 -15.93 23.21
C VAL A 330 9.65 -15.39 23.44
N PRO A 331 9.37 -14.72 24.58
CA PRO A 331 8.09 -14.06 24.80
C PRO A 331 7.83 -13.01 23.73
N VAL A 332 6.55 -12.87 23.32
CA VAL A 332 6.14 -11.88 22.32
C VAL A 332 5.39 -10.74 23.02
N LYS A 333 6.05 -9.61 23.17
CA LYS A 333 5.44 -8.37 23.68
C LYS A 333 4.57 -7.74 22.62
N VAL A 334 3.30 -7.50 22.97
CA VAL A 334 2.30 -6.85 22.11
C VAL A 334 1.72 -5.66 22.86
N ALA A 335 2.03 -4.46 22.40
CA ALA A 335 1.45 -3.24 22.94
C ALA A 335 0.50 -2.64 21.91
N VAL A 336 -0.76 -2.40 22.28
CA VAL A 336 -1.77 -1.81 21.40
C VAL A 336 -2.29 -0.49 21.94
N SER A 337 -2.60 0.43 21.03
CA SER A 337 -3.28 1.69 21.32
C SER A 337 -4.70 1.60 20.79
N GLU A 338 -5.69 1.59 21.68
CA GLU A 338 -7.09 1.37 21.31
C GLU A 338 -7.78 2.65 20.82
N VAL A 339 -8.59 2.53 19.76
CA VAL A 339 -9.51 3.60 19.36
C VAL A 339 -10.67 3.75 20.34
N LYS A 340 -11.39 4.86 20.28
CA LYS A 340 -12.62 5.05 21.06
C LYS A 340 -13.70 4.06 20.61
N ARG A 341 -14.52 3.57 21.55
CA ARG A 341 -15.61 2.61 21.27
C ARG A 341 -16.65 3.10 20.27
N GLN A 342 -16.79 4.40 20.15
CA GLN A 342 -17.80 5.04 19.30
C GLN A 342 -17.13 5.96 18.29
N LYS A 343 -17.53 5.84 17.03
CA LYS A 343 -17.10 6.69 15.92
C LYS A 343 -18.31 7.30 15.25
N PHE A 344 -18.32 8.61 15.09
CA PHE A 344 -19.29 9.36 14.31
C PHE A 344 -18.61 9.89 13.06
N GLU A 345 -19.25 9.73 11.94
CA GLU A 345 -18.79 10.21 10.64
C GLU A 345 -19.88 11.04 10.00
N ALA A 346 -19.51 12.21 9.46
CA ALA A 346 -20.40 13.04 8.68
C ALA A 346 -19.70 13.43 7.39
N GLY A 347 -20.38 13.32 6.27
CA GLY A 347 -19.85 13.68 4.96
C GLY A 347 -20.81 14.59 4.21
N LEU A 348 -20.26 15.54 3.49
CA LEU A 348 -20.98 16.37 2.51
C LEU A 348 -20.25 16.21 1.17
N GLY A 349 -21.01 16.05 0.10
CA GLY A 349 -20.46 15.90 -1.23
C GLY A 349 -21.34 16.54 -2.28
N PHE A 350 -20.76 16.88 -3.41
CA PHE A 350 -21.47 17.37 -4.58
C PHE A 350 -20.99 16.62 -5.83
N ASP A 351 -21.94 16.12 -6.59
CA ASP A 351 -21.72 15.57 -7.92
C ASP A 351 -22.81 16.08 -8.86
N SER A 352 -22.45 16.46 -10.07
CA SER A 352 -23.42 17.02 -11.02
C SER A 352 -24.54 16.06 -11.42
N ALA A 353 -24.32 14.77 -11.28
CA ALA A 353 -25.31 13.75 -11.56
C ALA A 353 -26.29 13.53 -10.39
N TYR A 354 -25.77 13.55 -9.15
CA TYR A 354 -26.56 13.29 -7.93
C TYR A 354 -26.97 14.56 -7.17
N GLY A 355 -26.35 15.71 -7.48
CA GLY A 355 -26.55 16.95 -6.77
C GLY A 355 -25.78 17.03 -5.44
N LEU A 356 -26.25 17.86 -4.52
CA LEU A 356 -25.74 17.94 -3.17
C LEU A 356 -26.21 16.68 -2.39
N GLY A 357 -25.28 16.04 -1.72
CA GLY A 357 -25.53 14.87 -0.88
C GLY A 357 -24.89 15.00 0.49
N GLY A 358 -25.46 14.28 1.46
CA GLY A 358 -24.93 14.16 2.81
C GLY A 358 -24.95 12.73 3.29
N SER A 359 -24.04 12.40 4.17
CA SER A 359 -23.97 11.10 4.83
C SER A 359 -23.69 11.24 6.32
N LEU A 360 -24.28 10.34 7.11
CA LEU A 360 -24.05 10.19 8.53
C LEU A 360 -23.77 8.73 8.82
N GLY A 361 -22.71 8.48 9.58
CA GLY A 361 -22.31 7.16 10.03
C GLY A 361 -22.10 7.14 11.54
N TYR A 362 -22.50 6.03 12.16
CA TYR A 362 -22.20 5.70 13.54
C TYR A 362 -21.68 4.29 13.62
N SER A 363 -20.58 4.09 14.30
CA SER A 363 -20.01 2.77 14.57
C SER A 363 -19.71 2.58 16.04
N HIS A 364 -20.04 1.41 16.56
CA HIS A 364 -19.73 0.98 17.92
C HIS A 364 -18.88 -0.28 17.87
N TYR A 365 -17.63 -0.18 18.35
CA TYR A 365 -16.58 -1.20 18.16
C TYR A 365 -16.56 -2.31 19.23
N ASN A 366 -17.45 -2.31 20.21
CA ASN A 366 -17.48 -3.35 21.25
C ASN A 366 -18.90 -3.77 21.64
N LEU A 367 -19.71 -4.15 20.62
CA LEU A 367 -21.03 -4.76 20.91
C LEU A 367 -20.82 -6.06 21.68
N PHE A 368 -21.71 -6.30 22.62
CA PHE A 368 -21.73 -7.52 23.46
C PHE A 368 -20.44 -7.75 24.27
N LYS A 369 -19.56 -6.74 24.41
CA LYS A 369 -18.25 -6.85 25.07
C LYS A 369 -17.33 -7.94 24.44
N ARG A 370 -17.49 -8.20 23.13
CA ARG A 370 -16.76 -9.22 22.36
C ARG A 370 -16.01 -8.66 21.16
N GLY A 371 -15.83 -7.33 21.07
CA GLY A 371 -15.20 -6.68 19.93
C GLY A 371 -16.03 -6.69 18.65
N TYR A 372 -17.31 -7.01 18.68
CA TYR A 372 -18.17 -6.90 17.50
C TYR A 372 -18.38 -5.45 17.14
N VAL A 373 -18.36 -5.15 15.84
CA VAL A 373 -18.61 -3.80 15.32
C VAL A 373 -20.04 -3.70 14.84
N GLY A 374 -20.82 -2.85 15.49
CA GLY A 374 -22.15 -2.46 15.02
C GLY A 374 -22.05 -1.14 14.26
N SER A 375 -22.75 -1.03 13.13
CA SER A 375 -22.77 0.18 12.32
C SER A 375 -24.18 0.57 11.90
N VAL A 376 -24.41 1.88 11.83
CA VAL A 376 -25.59 2.48 11.23
C VAL A 376 -25.09 3.57 10.29
N ALA A 377 -25.53 3.55 9.04
CA ALA A 377 -25.17 4.55 8.08
C ALA A 377 -26.39 5.01 7.28
N THR A 378 -26.46 6.33 7.01
CA THR A 378 -27.50 6.93 6.18
C THR A 378 -26.84 7.87 5.18
N SER A 379 -27.24 7.80 3.92
CA SER A 379 -26.88 8.77 2.90
C SER A 379 -28.10 9.25 2.16
N ILE A 380 -28.10 10.53 1.79
CA ILE A 380 -29.18 11.18 1.06
C ILE A 380 -28.61 12.11 0.03
N ASP A 381 -29.13 12.03 -1.18
CA ASP A 381 -28.88 12.99 -2.25
C ASP A 381 -30.19 13.31 -2.99
N ARG A 382 -30.11 14.01 -4.11
CA ARG A 382 -31.27 14.45 -4.89
C ARG A 382 -32.16 13.27 -5.36
N TYR A 383 -31.58 12.12 -5.64
CA TYR A 383 -32.25 11.01 -6.32
C TYR A 383 -32.37 9.75 -5.45
N GLN A 384 -31.61 9.67 -4.38
CA GLN A 384 -31.59 8.45 -3.57
C GLN A 384 -31.41 8.72 -2.08
N THR A 385 -31.99 7.84 -1.30
CA THR A 385 -31.80 7.74 0.15
C THR A 385 -31.45 6.30 0.46
N ASN A 386 -30.36 6.08 1.17
CA ASN A 386 -29.94 4.77 1.61
C ASN A 386 -29.73 4.80 3.13
N THR A 387 -30.24 3.81 3.83
CA THR A 387 -30.01 3.60 5.27
C THR A 387 -29.66 2.15 5.49
N SER A 388 -28.62 1.88 6.26
CA SER A 388 -28.21 0.51 6.55
C SER A 388 -27.80 0.34 8.00
N VAL A 389 -28.00 -0.85 8.53
CA VAL A 389 -27.56 -1.32 9.85
C VAL A 389 -26.79 -2.60 9.65
N GLY A 390 -25.64 -2.75 10.30
CA GLY A 390 -24.78 -3.91 10.15
C GLY A 390 -24.11 -4.33 11.45
N ILE A 391 -23.72 -5.60 11.51
CA ILE A 391 -22.92 -6.16 12.61
C ILE A 391 -21.85 -7.04 11.98
N SER A 392 -20.58 -6.82 12.40
CA SER A 392 -19.43 -7.59 11.95
C SER A 392 -18.68 -8.17 13.14
N GLN A 393 -18.17 -9.38 12.99
CA GLN A 393 -17.26 -9.99 13.95
C GLN A 393 -15.85 -9.36 13.83
N PRO A 394 -15.01 -9.45 14.88
CA PRO A 394 -13.58 -9.28 14.74
C PRO A 394 -12.97 -10.26 13.71
N ARG A 395 -11.91 -9.85 13.05
CA ARG A 395 -11.17 -10.71 12.10
C ARG A 395 -10.39 -11.79 12.85
N ASN A 396 -10.21 -12.94 12.22
CA ASN A 396 -9.28 -13.95 12.69
C ASN A 396 -7.90 -13.83 12.01
N ASN A 397 -6.94 -14.66 12.39
CA ASN A 397 -5.56 -14.69 11.87
C ASN A 397 -5.43 -14.97 10.36
N HIS A 398 -6.47 -15.47 9.70
CA HIS A 398 -6.52 -15.68 8.26
C HIS A 398 -7.26 -14.55 7.52
N GLY A 399 -7.67 -13.49 8.25
CA GLY A 399 -8.41 -12.35 7.72
C GLY A 399 -9.91 -12.62 7.50
N TYR A 400 -10.46 -13.74 8.00
CA TYR A 400 -11.89 -14.06 7.88
C TYR A 400 -12.72 -13.49 9.03
N TYR A 401 -13.91 -13.03 8.71
CA TYR A 401 -14.95 -12.66 9.66
C TYR A 401 -16.34 -12.83 9.05
N TYR A 402 -17.36 -12.88 9.89
CA TYR A 402 -18.75 -12.87 9.44
C TYR A 402 -19.34 -11.49 9.64
N THR A 403 -20.12 -11.04 8.66
CA THR A 403 -20.88 -9.79 8.71
C THR A 403 -22.30 -10.00 8.23
N THR A 404 -23.22 -9.27 8.83
CA THR A 404 -24.61 -9.20 8.40
C THR A 404 -25.04 -7.75 8.28
N SER A 405 -25.92 -7.45 7.34
CA SER A 405 -26.51 -6.13 7.23
C SER A 405 -27.96 -6.20 6.76
N LEU A 406 -28.70 -5.14 7.11
CA LEU A 406 -30.05 -4.84 6.62
C LEU A 406 -30.05 -3.40 6.14
N GLY A 407 -30.57 -3.15 4.95
CA GLY A 407 -30.64 -1.83 4.34
C GLY A 407 -31.99 -1.52 3.75
N TYR A 408 -32.34 -0.24 3.77
CA TYR A 408 -33.46 0.33 3.02
C TYR A 408 -32.91 1.33 2.01
N SER A 409 -33.36 1.24 0.77
CA SER A 409 -33.05 2.19 -0.28
C SER A 409 -34.30 2.70 -0.99
N ARG A 410 -34.30 4.01 -1.30
CA ARG A 410 -35.25 4.64 -2.19
C ARG A 410 -34.47 5.40 -3.26
N SER A 411 -34.82 5.19 -4.52
CA SER A 411 -34.20 5.95 -5.62
C SER A 411 -35.21 6.30 -6.69
N THR A 412 -35.10 7.50 -7.27
CA THR A 412 -35.95 7.98 -8.35
C THR A 412 -35.05 8.57 -9.45
N THR A 413 -34.77 7.79 -10.49
CA THR A 413 -33.99 8.21 -11.64
C THR A 413 -34.73 7.87 -12.93
N GLN A 414 -34.65 8.75 -13.93
CA GLN A 414 -35.30 8.53 -15.24
C GLN A 414 -36.77 8.09 -15.13
N LYS A 415 -37.53 8.73 -14.22
CA LYS A 415 -38.94 8.44 -13.91
C LYS A 415 -39.24 7.04 -13.38
N LEU A 416 -38.25 6.25 -13.03
CA LEU A 416 -38.41 4.97 -12.32
C LEU A 416 -38.16 5.21 -10.83
N GLU A 417 -39.20 5.05 -10.02
CA GLU A 417 -39.11 5.01 -8.57
C GLU A 417 -38.90 3.57 -8.10
N LYS A 418 -37.90 3.36 -7.24
CA LYS A 418 -37.61 2.07 -6.61
C LYS A 418 -37.54 2.26 -5.10
N ARG A 419 -38.15 1.33 -4.36
CA ARG A 419 -38.03 1.19 -2.91
C ARG A 419 -37.64 -0.24 -2.62
N ALA A 420 -36.51 -0.45 -1.98
CA ALA A 420 -36.01 -1.78 -1.71
C ALA A 420 -35.57 -1.93 -0.26
N VAL A 421 -35.86 -3.11 0.30
CA VAL A 421 -35.25 -3.61 1.53
C VAL A 421 -34.36 -4.77 1.14
N SER A 422 -33.13 -4.74 1.63
CA SER A 422 -32.17 -5.72 1.24
C SER A 422 -31.19 -6.01 2.39
N GLY A 423 -30.59 -7.17 2.37
CA GLY A 423 -29.66 -7.58 3.42
C GLY A 423 -29.05 -8.92 3.13
N GLY A 424 -28.19 -9.36 4.04
CA GLY A 424 -27.54 -10.64 3.87
C GLY A 424 -26.62 -11.01 5.02
N LEU A 425 -26.04 -12.19 4.88
CA LEU A 425 -25.02 -12.74 5.75
C LEU A 425 -23.86 -13.20 4.87
N TRP A 426 -22.66 -12.70 5.18
CA TRP A 426 -21.46 -12.99 4.41
C TRP A 426 -20.34 -13.47 5.31
N ARG A 427 -19.57 -14.43 4.83
CA ARG A 427 -18.21 -14.68 5.25
C ARG A 427 -17.29 -13.84 4.40
N VAL A 428 -16.56 -12.95 5.04
CA VAL A 428 -15.63 -12.02 4.38
C VAL A 428 -14.20 -12.44 4.68
N ARG A 429 -13.33 -12.25 3.71
CA ARG A 429 -11.88 -12.28 3.87
C ARG A 429 -11.33 -10.96 3.35
N ASP A 430 -10.76 -10.17 4.23
CA ASP A 430 -10.14 -8.90 3.89
C ASP A 430 -8.67 -8.95 4.30
N ARG A 431 -7.80 -9.04 3.30
CA ARG A 431 -6.36 -9.17 3.49
C ARG A 431 -5.59 -8.92 2.20
N ASP A 432 -4.41 -8.27 2.32
CA ASP A 432 -3.45 -8.08 1.23
C ASP A 432 -4.06 -7.33 0.02
N GLY A 433 -4.95 -6.35 0.28
CA GLY A 433 -5.65 -5.60 -0.76
C GLY A 433 -6.74 -6.39 -1.50
N ILE A 434 -7.16 -7.54 -0.92
CA ILE A 434 -8.22 -8.40 -1.45
C ILE A 434 -9.37 -8.43 -0.46
N ASP A 435 -10.55 -7.99 -0.89
CA ASP A 435 -11.82 -8.18 -0.16
C ASP A 435 -12.60 -9.34 -0.79
N ALA A 436 -12.82 -10.39 0.02
CA ALA A 436 -13.43 -11.66 -0.36
C ALA A 436 -14.75 -11.91 0.37
N ARG A 437 -15.89 -12.03 -0.33
CA ARG A 437 -17.20 -12.28 0.29
C ARG A 437 -17.90 -13.46 -0.35
N LEU A 438 -18.37 -14.38 0.48
CA LEU A 438 -19.29 -15.45 0.10
C LEU A 438 -20.47 -15.41 1.04
N GLY A 439 -21.69 -15.38 0.51
CA GLY A 439 -22.85 -15.24 1.40
C GLY A 439 -24.19 -15.41 0.71
N ILE A 440 -25.21 -15.21 1.52
CA ILE A 440 -26.61 -15.22 1.07
C ILE A 440 -27.12 -13.78 1.19
N GLU A 441 -27.70 -13.28 0.10
CA GLU A 441 -28.31 -11.97 0.00
C GLU A 441 -29.78 -12.06 -0.37
N PHE A 442 -30.57 -11.14 0.16
CA PHE A 442 -31.94 -10.98 -0.23
C PHE A 442 -32.27 -9.54 -0.60
N VAL A 443 -33.17 -9.35 -1.51
CA VAL A 443 -33.75 -8.07 -1.89
C VAL A 443 -35.27 -8.22 -2.07
N PHE A 444 -36.02 -7.30 -1.46
CA PHE A 444 -37.44 -7.08 -1.68
C PHE A 444 -37.60 -5.68 -2.27
N GLU A 445 -38.16 -5.58 -3.44
CA GLU A 445 -38.28 -4.33 -4.18
C GLU A 445 -39.72 -4.07 -4.59
N ASN A 446 -40.12 -2.79 -4.50
CA ASN A 446 -41.31 -2.27 -5.16
C ASN A 446 -40.84 -1.17 -6.14
N SER A 447 -41.16 -1.37 -7.41
CA SER A 447 -40.78 -0.45 -8.49
C SER A 447 -42.03 0.06 -9.20
N GLU A 448 -42.06 1.36 -9.49
CA GLU A 448 -43.18 2.01 -10.19
C GLU A 448 -42.71 3.11 -11.15
N VAL A 449 -43.46 3.31 -12.21
CA VAL A 449 -43.35 4.43 -13.14
C VAL A 449 -44.67 5.21 -13.06
N PRO A 450 -44.67 6.37 -12.36
CA PRO A 450 -45.93 7.09 -12.04
C PRO A 450 -46.79 7.44 -13.27
N ASP A 451 -46.15 7.78 -14.39
CA ASP A 451 -46.81 8.24 -15.62
C ASP A 451 -47.08 7.11 -16.64
N SER A 452 -47.02 5.85 -16.22
CA SER A 452 -47.18 4.69 -17.12
C SER A 452 -48.35 3.78 -16.68
N LYS A 453 -49.00 3.15 -17.65
CA LYS A 453 -49.94 2.07 -17.42
C LYS A 453 -49.26 0.74 -17.11
N THR A 454 -47.97 0.63 -17.39
CA THR A 454 -47.16 -0.55 -17.11
C THR A 454 -46.88 -0.66 -15.62
N ARG A 455 -47.44 -1.69 -14.98
CA ARG A 455 -47.17 -2.02 -13.58
C ARG A 455 -45.91 -2.86 -13.49
N ILE A 456 -44.87 -2.34 -12.83
CA ILE A 456 -43.66 -3.09 -12.49
C ILE A 456 -43.91 -3.88 -11.20
N GLY A 457 -44.37 -3.20 -10.13
CA GLY A 457 -44.86 -3.84 -8.91
C GLY A 457 -43.73 -4.36 -8.01
N ARG A 458 -44.09 -5.43 -7.27
CA ARG A 458 -43.23 -6.03 -6.25
C ARG A 458 -42.46 -7.22 -6.81
N SER A 459 -41.19 -7.27 -6.51
CA SER A 459 -40.30 -8.40 -6.82
C SER A 459 -39.37 -8.69 -5.66
N HIS A 460 -38.87 -9.92 -5.59
CA HIS A 460 -37.92 -10.31 -4.58
C HIS A 460 -36.93 -11.35 -5.13
N ALA A 461 -35.75 -11.39 -4.55
CA ALA A 461 -34.74 -12.41 -4.86
C ALA A 461 -33.89 -12.70 -3.63
N THR A 462 -33.68 -14.00 -3.40
CA THR A 462 -32.65 -14.48 -2.44
C THR A 462 -31.62 -15.26 -3.21
N MET A 463 -30.37 -14.85 -3.06
CA MET A 463 -29.26 -15.29 -3.90
C MET A 463 -28.11 -15.79 -3.05
N LEU A 464 -27.50 -16.89 -3.47
CA LEU A 464 -26.12 -17.20 -3.07
C LEU A 464 -25.18 -16.33 -3.92
N THR A 465 -24.32 -15.58 -3.26
CA THR A 465 -23.42 -14.63 -3.92
C THR A 465 -21.98 -14.88 -3.55
N ALA A 466 -21.11 -14.72 -4.52
CA ALA A 466 -19.67 -14.64 -4.32
C ALA A 466 -19.16 -13.34 -4.94
N SER A 467 -18.46 -12.57 -4.15
CA SER A 467 -17.91 -11.30 -4.58
C SER A 467 -16.40 -11.14 -4.31
N TRP A 468 -15.60 -10.52 -5.22
CA TRP A 468 -14.10 -10.33 -5.16
C TRP A 468 -13.67 -8.94 -5.61
N LYS A 469 -12.94 -8.28 -4.78
CA LYS A 469 -12.31 -7.00 -5.10
C LYS A 469 -10.82 -7.08 -4.81
N ARG A 470 -9.99 -6.69 -5.77
CA ARG A 470 -8.56 -6.48 -5.60
C ARG A 470 -8.19 -5.08 -6.05
N GLN A 471 -7.51 -4.37 -5.20
CA GLN A 471 -7.04 -3.03 -5.48
C GLN A 471 -5.54 -2.97 -5.21
N ASN A 472 -4.79 -2.57 -6.23
CA ASN A 472 -3.35 -2.34 -6.16
C ASN A 472 -3.05 -0.96 -6.77
N ILE A 473 -3.38 0.09 -6.01
CA ILE A 473 -3.18 1.49 -6.37
C ILE A 473 -2.46 2.14 -5.20
N GLU A 474 -1.29 2.72 -5.44
CA GLU A 474 -0.45 3.30 -4.37
C GLU A 474 -1.14 4.47 -3.65
N THR A 475 -1.80 5.35 -4.38
CA THR A 475 -2.47 6.55 -3.83
C THR A 475 -3.84 6.75 -4.49
N LEU A 476 -4.91 6.78 -3.69
CA LEU A 476 -6.27 7.01 -4.18
C LEU A 476 -6.53 8.47 -4.57
N LEU A 477 -5.82 9.41 -3.95
CA LEU A 477 -5.98 10.84 -4.23
C LEU A 477 -5.40 11.25 -5.59
N ARG A 478 -4.33 10.59 -6.03
CA ARG A 478 -3.70 10.78 -7.34
C ARG A 478 -3.20 9.44 -7.88
N PRO A 479 -4.08 8.58 -8.42
CA PRO A 479 -3.67 7.31 -8.98
C PRO A 479 -2.73 7.52 -10.16
N ALA A 480 -1.47 7.08 -10.03
CA ALA A 480 -0.47 7.15 -11.09
C ALA A 480 -0.31 5.81 -11.78
N ASN A 481 -0.12 4.75 -11.01
CA ASN A 481 0.03 3.40 -11.49
C ASN A 481 -0.81 2.44 -10.67
N GLY A 482 -1.17 1.33 -11.27
CA GLY A 482 -1.89 0.27 -10.60
C GLY A 482 -3.20 -0.12 -11.27
N TYR A 483 -3.93 -0.99 -10.60
CA TYR A 483 -5.21 -1.49 -11.10
C TYR A 483 -6.19 -1.79 -9.98
N TYR A 484 -7.46 -1.80 -10.33
CA TYR A 484 -8.50 -2.44 -9.54
C TYR A 484 -9.28 -3.43 -10.39
N LEU A 485 -9.70 -4.51 -9.76
CA LEU A 485 -10.57 -5.52 -10.31
C LEU A 485 -11.68 -5.79 -9.30
N ASP A 486 -12.90 -5.75 -9.73
CA ASP A 486 -14.08 -5.99 -8.94
C ASP A 486 -15.07 -6.75 -9.81
N GLY A 487 -15.65 -7.76 -9.38
CA GLY A 487 -16.66 -8.48 -10.09
C GLY A 487 -17.53 -9.25 -9.04
N LYS A 488 -18.76 -9.62 -9.27
CA LYS A 488 -19.69 -10.36 -8.42
C LYS A 488 -20.50 -11.36 -9.24
N VAL A 489 -20.69 -12.53 -8.68
CA VAL A 489 -21.61 -13.53 -9.23
C VAL A 489 -22.66 -13.88 -8.20
N GLY A 490 -23.87 -14.21 -8.67
CA GLY A 490 -24.96 -14.61 -7.79
C GLY A 490 -25.97 -15.48 -8.53
N VAL A 491 -26.54 -16.42 -7.80
CA VAL A 491 -27.62 -17.28 -8.30
C VAL A 491 -28.76 -17.36 -7.29
N THR A 492 -30.00 -17.35 -7.74
CA THR A 492 -31.15 -17.46 -6.86
C THR A 492 -31.28 -18.86 -6.27
N LEU A 493 -31.76 -18.93 -5.02
CA LEU A 493 -32.01 -20.16 -4.27
C LEU A 493 -33.36 -20.77 -4.60
N GLY A 494 -33.74 -20.80 -5.88
CA GLY A 494 -34.97 -21.40 -6.36
C GLY A 494 -36.19 -20.46 -6.36
N LYS A 495 -37.33 -20.96 -6.84
CA LYS A 495 -38.58 -20.18 -7.01
C LYS A 495 -39.29 -19.84 -5.70
N LEU A 496 -39.05 -20.58 -4.62
CA LEU A 496 -39.74 -20.34 -3.35
C LEU A 496 -39.31 -19.02 -2.69
N LEU A 497 -38.04 -18.66 -2.89
CA LEU A 497 -37.42 -17.48 -2.26
C LEU A 497 -37.11 -16.35 -3.27
N SER A 498 -37.62 -16.46 -4.50
CA SER A 498 -37.35 -15.48 -5.56
C SER A 498 -38.52 -15.43 -6.54
N SER A 499 -38.91 -14.22 -6.94
CA SER A 499 -39.96 -13.99 -7.96
C SER A 499 -39.61 -14.65 -9.29
N ALA A 500 -38.34 -14.71 -9.63
CA ALA A 500 -37.82 -15.38 -10.83
C ALA A 500 -36.47 -16.06 -10.56
N PRO A 501 -36.22 -17.24 -11.15
CA PRO A 501 -34.88 -17.81 -11.18
C PRO A 501 -33.98 -16.95 -12.04
N LEU A 502 -32.81 -16.56 -11.48
CA LEU A 502 -31.81 -15.80 -12.20
C LEU A 502 -30.41 -16.17 -11.78
N ALA A 503 -29.46 -15.91 -12.68
CA ALA A 503 -28.04 -15.84 -12.40
C ALA A 503 -27.55 -14.47 -12.86
N ARG A 504 -26.70 -13.83 -12.03
CA ARG A 504 -26.15 -12.50 -12.29
C ARG A 504 -24.64 -12.54 -12.24
N VAL A 505 -24.02 -11.84 -13.16
CA VAL A 505 -22.59 -11.53 -13.13
C VAL A 505 -22.41 -10.05 -13.37
N LYS A 506 -21.50 -9.42 -12.62
CA LYS A 506 -21.03 -8.07 -12.85
C LYS A 506 -19.51 -8.06 -12.67
N ALA A 507 -18.79 -7.34 -13.50
CA ALA A 507 -17.35 -7.17 -13.39
C ALA A 507 -16.97 -5.72 -13.72
N ASN A 508 -16.11 -5.12 -12.91
CA ASN A 508 -15.52 -3.80 -13.11
C ASN A 508 -14.01 -3.92 -13.10
N ALA A 509 -13.33 -3.16 -13.93
CA ALA A 509 -11.88 -3.10 -13.97
C ALA A 509 -11.41 -1.68 -14.26
N GLY A 510 -10.29 -1.30 -13.67
CA GLY A 510 -9.60 -0.08 -14.00
C GLY A 510 -8.09 -0.26 -13.97
N TYR A 511 -7.41 0.45 -14.85
CA TYR A 511 -5.96 0.41 -14.99
C TYR A 511 -5.41 1.83 -15.14
N TYR A 512 -4.38 2.14 -14.37
CA TYR A 512 -3.66 3.41 -14.40
C TYR A 512 -2.23 3.15 -14.81
N PHE A 513 -1.74 3.92 -15.77
CA PHE A 513 -0.37 3.80 -16.25
C PHE A 513 0.24 5.18 -16.47
N THR A 514 1.33 5.47 -15.75
CA THR A 514 2.14 6.66 -15.92
C THR A 514 3.56 6.22 -16.27
N PRO A 515 4.12 6.61 -17.43
CA PRO A 515 5.51 6.33 -17.79
C PRO A 515 6.50 6.92 -16.79
N GLU A 516 7.75 6.43 -16.76
CA GLU A 516 8.84 6.96 -15.91
C GLU A 516 9.02 8.46 -16.07
N ASN A 517 8.94 8.96 -17.30
CA ASN A 517 8.85 10.38 -17.56
C ASN A 517 7.42 10.88 -17.27
N LYS A 518 7.17 11.26 -16.02
CA LYS A 518 5.88 11.76 -15.52
C LYS A 518 5.30 12.94 -16.31
N LYS A 519 6.12 13.66 -17.09
CA LYS A 519 5.68 14.76 -17.96
C LYS A 519 4.83 14.29 -19.16
N ILE A 520 4.94 13.01 -19.53
CA ILE A 520 4.14 12.41 -20.60
C ILE A 520 2.67 12.37 -20.19
N GLY A 521 2.35 12.05 -18.95
CA GLY A 521 0.99 11.98 -18.42
C GLY A 521 0.54 10.57 -18.05
N THR A 522 -0.73 10.42 -17.66
CA THR A 522 -1.34 9.19 -17.16
C THR A 522 -2.42 8.69 -18.10
N LEU A 523 -2.34 7.43 -18.51
CA LEU A 523 -3.41 6.72 -19.22
C LEU A 523 -4.31 6.03 -18.18
N VAL A 524 -5.62 6.25 -18.29
CA VAL A 524 -6.63 5.63 -17.43
C VAL A 524 -7.59 4.84 -18.31
N LEU A 525 -7.68 3.53 -18.08
CA LEU A 525 -8.63 2.65 -18.75
C LEU A 525 -9.63 2.11 -17.73
N ARG A 526 -10.93 2.11 -18.06
CA ARG A 526 -11.99 1.55 -17.22
C ARG A 526 -12.92 0.71 -18.05
N GLY A 527 -13.45 -0.36 -17.45
CA GLY A 527 -14.43 -1.23 -18.09
C GLY A 527 -15.42 -1.80 -17.10
N GLU A 528 -16.69 -1.91 -17.53
CA GLU A 528 -17.74 -2.56 -16.78
C GLU A 528 -18.48 -3.53 -17.69
N LEU A 529 -18.75 -4.73 -17.18
CA LEU A 529 -19.56 -5.74 -17.86
C LEU A 529 -20.59 -6.30 -16.86
N GLY A 530 -21.82 -6.47 -17.32
CA GLY A 530 -22.87 -7.06 -16.52
C GLY A 530 -23.82 -7.92 -17.34
N TYR A 531 -24.27 -9.04 -16.75
CA TYR A 531 -25.29 -9.87 -17.37
C TYR A 531 -26.19 -10.55 -16.35
N VAL A 532 -27.49 -10.52 -16.62
CA VAL A 532 -28.52 -11.26 -15.87
C VAL A 532 -29.16 -12.31 -16.79
N TYR A 533 -28.88 -13.56 -16.50
CA TYR A 533 -29.60 -14.66 -17.12
C TYR A 533 -30.86 -14.97 -16.33
N SER A 534 -32.02 -15.04 -16.98
CA SER A 534 -33.27 -15.51 -16.41
C SER A 534 -34.07 -16.24 -17.45
N THR A 535 -34.75 -17.29 -17.05
CA THR A 535 -35.65 -18.10 -17.91
C THR A 535 -36.97 -17.38 -18.19
N GLN A 536 -37.28 -16.31 -17.46
CA GLN A 536 -38.52 -15.56 -17.64
C GLN A 536 -38.48 -14.71 -18.92
N LYS A 537 -39.56 -14.70 -19.67
CA LYS A 537 -39.67 -13.89 -20.91
C LYS A 537 -39.90 -12.41 -20.60
N GLN A 538 -40.68 -12.09 -19.59
CA GLN A 538 -40.90 -10.73 -19.07
C GLN A 538 -40.01 -10.50 -17.89
N THR A 539 -39.42 -9.31 -17.79
CA THR A 539 -38.53 -8.93 -16.69
C THR A 539 -39.18 -7.93 -15.75
N GLU A 540 -40.21 -7.24 -16.23
CA GLU A 540 -40.95 -6.27 -15.44
C GLU A 540 -41.77 -6.98 -14.35
N GLY A 541 -41.47 -6.61 -13.10
CA GLY A 541 -42.15 -7.14 -11.93
C GLY A 541 -41.73 -8.55 -11.48
N GLU A 542 -40.91 -9.25 -12.26
CA GLU A 542 -40.42 -10.58 -11.91
C GLU A 542 -38.96 -10.56 -11.42
N VAL A 543 -38.12 -9.73 -12.03
CA VAL A 543 -36.71 -9.54 -11.61
C VAL A 543 -36.58 -8.17 -10.93
N PRO A 544 -36.06 -8.09 -9.71
CA PRO A 544 -35.79 -6.80 -9.07
C PRO A 544 -34.98 -5.88 -9.98
N SER A 545 -35.47 -4.66 -10.19
CA SER A 545 -34.79 -3.66 -11.05
C SER A 545 -33.38 -3.29 -10.55
N THR A 546 -33.13 -3.42 -9.25
CA THR A 546 -31.81 -3.25 -8.63
C THR A 546 -30.79 -4.30 -9.05
N LEU A 547 -31.23 -5.47 -9.50
CA LEU A 547 -30.37 -6.54 -9.97
C LEU A 547 -30.06 -6.44 -11.48
N MET A 548 -30.76 -5.59 -12.21
CA MET A 548 -30.53 -5.31 -13.63
C MET A 548 -29.70 -4.05 -13.82
N PHE A 549 -29.41 -3.67 -15.06
CA PHE A 549 -28.43 -2.64 -15.36
C PHE A 549 -29.02 -1.44 -16.12
N ARG A 550 -28.53 -0.25 -15.74
CA ARG A 550 -28.61 1.00 -16.51
C ARG A 550 -27.24 1.66 -16.47
N THR A 551 -26.97 2.53 -17.41
CA THR A 551 -25.71 3.30 -17.46
C THR A 551 -25.94 4.71 -17.99
N GLY A 552 -24.90 5.52 -18.06
CA GLY A 552 -24.92 6.93 -18.40
C GLY A 552 -24.60 7.80 -17.18
N GLY A 553 -24.01 8.96 -17.41
CA GLY A 553 -23.60 9.90 -16.37
C GLY A 553 -22.08 10.00 -16.17
N ALA A 554 -21.68 10.80 -15.19
CA ALA A 554 -20.29 11.16 -14.94
C ALA A 554 -19.37 9.98 -14.65
N SER A 555 -19.87 8.94 -14.02
CA SER A 555 -19.07 7.76 -13.60
C SER A 555 -18.97 6.66 -14.66
N SER A 556 -19.80 6.70 -15.71
CA SER A 556 -19.85 5.67 -16.75
C SER A 556 -19.65 6.22 -18.16
N VAL A 557 -20.73 6.65 -18.84
CA VAL A 557 -20.65 7.22 -20.20
C VAL A 557 -20.96 8.72 -20.11
N ARG A 558 -19.92 9.54 -20.09
CA ARG A 558 -20.05 11.01 -20.02
C ARG A 558 -20.67 11.55 -21.32
N GLY A 559 -21.40 12.66 -21.22
CA GLY A 559 -22.22 13.19 -22.31
C GLY A 559 -23.66 12.70 -22.30
N TYR A 560 -23.99 11.77 -21.38
CA TYR A 560 -25.38 11.30 -21.14
C TYR A 560 -25.78 11.60 -19.68
N GLU A 561 -27.10 11.69 -19.45
CA GLU A 561 -27.64 11.86 -18.10
C GLU A 561 -27.48 10.58 -17.28
N LEU A 562 -27.55 10.72 -15.96
CA LEU A 562 -27.50 9.60 -15.04
C LEU A 562 -28.58 8.56 -15.38
N ASP A 563 -28.19 7.29 -15.50
CA ASP A 563 -29.10 6.16 -15.77
C ASP A 563 -29.92 6.30 -17.07
N SER A 564 -29.54 7.15 -18.03
CA SER A 564 -30.32 7.41 -19.25
C SER A 564 -30.12 6.40 -20.38
N ILE A 565 -29.17 5.47 -20.22
CA ILE A 565 -28.91 4.40 -21.18
C ILE A 565 -29.51 3.10 -20.59
N GLY A 566 -30.60 2.67 -21.16
CA GLY A 566 -31.38 1.51 -20.75
C GLY A 566 -32.54 1.27 -21.73
N ARG A 567 -33.49 0.47 -21.32
CA ARG A 567 -34.68 0.16 -22.15
C ARG A 567 -35.77 1.22 -21.95
N ARG A 568 -36.08 1.95 -23.01
CA ARG A 568 -37.18 2.93 -22.98
C ARG A 568 -38.54 2.21 -22.90
N LEU A 569 -39.40 2.70 -22.05
CA LEU A 569 -40.79 2.21 -21.96
C LEU A 569 -41.62 2.81 -23.11
N SER A 570 -42.52 2.03 -23.70
CA SER A 570 -43.28 2.41 -24.89
C SER A 570 -44.35 3.48 -24.60
N ASP A 571 -44.94 3.47 -23.43
CA ASP A 571 -46.04 4.35 -22.98
C ASP A 571 -45.59 5.49 -22.06
N SER A 572 -44.26 5.62 -21.84
CA SER A 572 -43.69 6.65 -20.99
C SER A 572 -42.27 7.03 -21.47
N SER A 573 -41.77 8.19 -21.04
CA SER A 573 -40.35 8.56 -21.22
C SER A 573 -39.41 7.90 -20.22
N ALA A 574 -39.90 6.98 -19.38
CA ALA A 574 -39.11 6.27 -18.38
C ALA A 574 -38.07 5.36 -19.02
N ILE A 575 -36.90 5.28 -18.38
CA ILE A 575 -35.82 4.35 -18.76
C ILE A 575 -35.76 3.24 -17.72
N LEU A 576 -36.06 2.03 -18.14
CA LEU A 576 -35.98 0.83 -17.33
C LEU A 576 -34.62 0.18 -17.46
N PRO A 577 -34.15 -0.53 -16.42
CA PRO A 577 -32.96 -1.36 -16.52
C PRO A 577 -33.17 -2.56 -17.44
N ASP A 578 -32.08 -3.14 -17.93
CA ASP A 578 -32.13 -4.36 -18.73
C ASP A 578 -31.02 -5.35 -18.34
N ARG A 579 -30.91 -6.48 -19.01
CA ARG A 579 -30.10 -7.65 -18.57
C ARG A 579 -28.65 -7.58 -18.87
N ALA A 580 -28.25 -6.99 -19.99
CA ALA A 580 -26.87 -6.91 -20.45
C ALA A 580 -26.37 -5.47 -20.39
N MET A 581 -25.17 -5.26 -19.88
CA MET A 581 -24.48 -3.98 -19.85
C MET A 581 -23.03 -4.16 -20.26
N ALA A 582 -22.53 -3.23 -21.07
CA ALA A 582 -21.12 -3.09 -21.35
C ALA A 582 -20.74 -1.60 -21.38
N VAL A 583 -19.68 -1.24 -20.68
CA VAL A 583 -19.10 0.11 -20.66
C VAL A 583 -17.60 0.01 -20.78
N ALA A 584 -16.99 0.90 -21.56
CA ALA A 584 -15.55 1.07 -21.64
C ALA A 584 -15.22 2.57 -21.67
N SER A 585 -14.13 2.96 -21.06
CA SER A 585 -13.65 4.35 -20.99
C SER A 585 -12.14 4.36 -21.14
N ALA A 586 -11.65 5.25 -22.00
CA ALA A 586 -10.25 5.57 -22.12
C ALA A 586 -10.07 7.08 -21.86
N GLU A 587 -9.20 7.41 -20.92
CA GLU A 587 -8.90 8.80 -20.57
C GLU A 587 -7.38 8.98 -20.54
N TYR A 588 -6.90 10.07 -21.14
CA TYR A 588 -5.51 10.45 -21.08
C TYR A 588 -5.37 11.81 -20.36
N GLN A 589 -4.57 11.83 -19.28
CA GLN A 589 -4.38 12.98 -18.42
C GLN A 589 -3.03 13.63 -18.66
N PHE A 590 -3.00 14.82 -19.25
CA PHE A 590 -1.81 15.63 -19.49
C PHE A 590 -1.51 16.48 -18.25
N PRO A 591 -0.37 16.34 -17.59
CA PRO A 591 -0.03 17.17 -16.43
C PRO A 591 0.27 18.61 -16.88
N ILE A 592 -0.40 19.59 -16.27
CA ILE A 592 -0.17 21.02 -16.49
C ILE A 592 0.74 21.57 -15.40
N LYS A 593 0.44 21.23 -14.16
CA LYS A 593 1.21 21.54 -12.94
C LYS A 593 1.14 20.33 -12.00
N GLU A 594 1.88 20.38 -10.89
CA GLU A 594 1.92 19.28 -9.91
C GLU A 594 0.53 18.79 -9.49
N SER A 595 -0.43 19.71 -9.30
CA SER A 595 -1.78 19.39 -8.83
C SER A 595 -2.86 19.44 -9.92
N PHE A 596 -2.52 19.74 -11.18
CA PHE A 596 -3.51 19.92 -12.25
C PHE A 596 -3.15 19.10 -13.49
N ALA A 597 -4.17 18.48 -14.11
CA ALA A 597 -4.04 17.85 -15.41
C ALA A 597 -5.24 18.17 -16.31
N LEU A 598 -4.99 18.25 -17.61
CA LEU A 598 -6.02 18.27 -18.65
C LEU A 598 -6.31 16.81 -19.04
N ALA A 599 -7.57 16.43 -19.07
CA ALA A 599 -8.01 15.11 -19.49
C ALA A 599 -8.66 15.16 -20.87
N LEU A 600 -8.33 14.20 -21.72
CA LEU A 600 -9.02 13.89 -22.97
C LEU A 600 -9.60 12.49 -22.84
N PHE A 601 -10.89 12.29 -23.15
CA PHE A 601 -11.51 11.01 -22.94
C PHE A 601 -12.52 10.60 -24.02
N HIS A 602 -12.69 9.30 -24.15
CA HIS A 602 -13.73 8.69 -24.94
C HIS A 602 -14.37 7.54 -24.15
N ASP A 603 -15.68 7.63 -23.96
CA ASP A 603 -16.48 6.65 -23.25
C ASP A 603 -17.43 6.00 -24.25
N VAL A 604 -17.64 4.69 -24.07
CA VAL A 604 -18.60 3.93 -24.85
C VAL A 604 -19.37 3.00 -23.93
N GLY A 605 -20.69 2.89 -24.11
CA GLY A 605 -21.48 1.96 -23.32
C GLY A 605 -22.88 1.73 -23.84
N GLY A 606 -23.45 0.62 -23.45
CA GLY A 606 -24.78 0.21 -23.85
C GLY A 606 -25.45 -0.70 -22.84
N VAL A 607 -26.78 -0.73 -22.88
CA VAL A 607 -27.62 -1.63 -22.11
C VAL A 607 -28.69 -2.19 -23.01
N ALA A 608 -28.89 -3.50 -22.98
CA ALA A 608 -29.90 -4.20 -23.77
C ALA A 608 -30.30 -5.52 -23.09
N ARG A 609 -31.25 -6.23 -23.71
CA ARG A 609 -31.63 -7.56 -23.25
C ARG A 609 -30.52 -8.59 -23.40
N ASN A 610 -29.75 -8.50 -24.48
CA ASN A 610 -28.59 -9.36 -24.80
C ASN A 610 -27.48 -8.50 -25.40
N PHE A 611 -26.26 -8.95 -25.35
CA PHE A 611 -25.11 -8.25 -25.95
C PHE A 611 -25.25 -8.09 -27.48
N LYS A 612 -25.94 -9.01 -28.17
CA LYS A 612 -26.16 -8.95 -29.62
C LYS A 612 -27.09 -7.80 -30.03
N ASP A 613 -28.04 -7.45 -29.18
CA ASP A 613 -29.05 -6.42 -29.43
C ASP A 613 -28.62 -5.04 -28.90
N MET A 614 -27.38 -4.96 -28.36
CA MET A 614 -26.88 -3.78 -27.69
C MET A 614 -26.49 -2.68 -28.67
N THR A 615 -27.06 -1.52 -28.51
CA THR A 615 -26.65 -0.30 -29.23
C THR A 615 -25.67 0.47 -28.35
N MET A 616 -24.44 0.61 -28.81
CA MET A 616 -23.41 1.34 -28.08
C MET A 616 -23.59 2.84 -28.26
N ARG A 617 -23.51 3.58 -27.15
CA ARG A 617 -23.56 5.04 -27.05
C ARG A 617 -22.16 5.56 -26.83
N HIS A 618 -21.77 6.58 -27.56
CA HIS A 618 -20.43 7.16 -27.49
C HIS A 618 -20.47 8.56 -26.90
N GLY A 619 -19.55 8.85 -26.00
CA GLY A 619 -19.33 10.18 -25.42
C GLY A 619 -17.85 10.54 -25.52
N THR A 620 -17.55 11.72 -26.07
CA THR A 620 -16.18 12.24 -26.17
C THR A 620 -16.10 13.60 -25.51
N GLY A 621 -15.01 13.87 -24.81
CA GLY A 621 -14.90 15.14 -24.12
C GLY A 621 -13.50 15.47 -23.63
N ILE A 622 -13.45 16.64 -23.01
CA ILE A 622 -12.26 17.17 -22.35
C ILE A 622 -12.59 17.46 -20.89
N GLY A 623 -11.61 17.41 -20.02
CA GLY A 623 -11.81 17.67 -18.61
C GLY A 623 -10.60 18.28 -17.93
N LEU A 624 -10.85 18.89 -16.79
CA LEU A 624 -9.83 19.38 -15.86
C LEU A 624 -9.80 18.45 -14.64
N ARG A 625 -8.61 18.10 -14.21
CA ARG A 625 -8.35 17.33 -13.00
C ARG A 625 -7.57 18.20 -12.04
N TRP A 626 -8.06 18.31 -10.81
CA TRP A 626 -7.36 18.94 -9.71
C TRP A 626 -7.18 17.92 -8.59
N PHE A 627 -5.92 17.53 -8.36
CA PHE A 627 -5.52 16.59 -7.31
C PHE A 627 -5.26 17.37 -6.03
N SER A 628 -6.34 17.67 -5.28
CA SER A 628 -6.21 18.34 -4.01
C SER A 628 -5.78 17.35 -2.90
N PRO A 629 -5.14 17.82 -1.83
CA PRO A 629 -4.76 16.94 -0.69
C PRO A 629 -5.94 16.31 0.03
N VAL A 630 -7.13 16.88 -0.08
CA VAL A 630 -8.34 16.42 0.60
C VAL A 630 -9.16 15.46 -0.27
N ALA A 631 -9.43 15.87 -1.51
CA ALA A 631 -10.20 15.07 -2.45
C ALA A 631 -9.92 15.51 -3.89
N PRO A 632 -9.79 14.59 -4.85
CA PRO A 632 -9.65 14.96 -6.26
C PRO A 632 -10.94 15.60 -6.78
N PHE A 633 -10.78 16.65 -7.58
CA PHE A 633 -11.87 17.34 -8.26
C PHE A 633 -11.76 17.10 -9.76
N SER A 634 -12.90 16.86 -10.41
CA SER A 634 -12.97 16.71 -11.86
C SER A 634 -14.08 17.60 -12.42
N PHE A 635 -13.76 18.32 -13.50
CA PHE A 635 -14.72 19.04 -14.33
C PHE A 635 -14.58 18.55 -15.76
N ASP A 636 -15.64 18.00 -16.33
CA ASP A 636 -15.66 17.44 -17.67
C ASP A 636 -16.73 18.11 -18.54
N VAL A 637 -16.40 18.36 -19.80
CA VAL A 637 -17.35 18.75 -20.85
C VAL A 637 -17.36 17.64 -21.89
N ALA A 638 -18.50 17.02 -22.11
CA ALA A 638 -18.65 15.83 -22.92
C ALA A 638 -19.79 15.96 -23.94
N TYR A 639 -19.53 15.54 -25.18
CA TYR A 639 -20.51 15.46 -26.26
C TYR A 639 -21.04 14.04 -26.39
N GLY A 640 -22.35 13.88 -26.17
CA GLY A 640 -23.07 12.61 -26.38
C GLY A 640 -23.46 12.48 -27.86
N HIS A 641 -22.77 11.59 -28.58
CA HIS A 641 -22.91 11.48 -30.06
C HIS A 641 -24.31 11.09 -30.52
N HIS A 642 -25.00 10.27 -29.75
CA HIS A 642 -26.37 9.86 -30.11
C HIS A 642 -27.40 10.95 -29.85
N ASP A 643 -27.32 11.59 -28.67
CA ASP A 643 -28.24 12.66 -28.28
C ASP A 643 -27.92 14.00 -28.98
N LYS A 644 -26.71 14.10 -29.56
CA LYS A 644 -26.16 15.32 -30.17
C LYS A 644 -26.20 16.52 -29.22
N ARG A 645 -25.90 16.28 -27.94
CA ARG A 645 -25.91 17.26 -26.86
C ARG A 645 -24.57 17.33 -26.16
N LEU A 646 -24.20 18.56 -25.80
CA LEU A 646 -23.08 18.82 -24.91
C LEU A 646 -23.58 18.84 -23.47
N ARG A 647 -22.84 18.15 -22.58
CA ARG A 647 -23.13 18.13 -21.14
C ARG A 647 -21.85 18.37 -20.36
N TRP A 648 -21.98 19.01 -19.23
CA TRP A 648 -20.90 19.16 -18.27
C TRP A 648 -21.11 18.25 -17.07
N HIS A 649 -20.00 17.77 -16.49
CA HIS A 649 -20.00 16.91 -15.32
C HIS A 649 -18.98 17.43 -14.32
N ILE A 650 -19.38 17.54 -13.07
CA ILE A 650 -18.51 17.89 -11.95
C ILE A 650 -18.54 16.72 -10.96
N SER A 651 -17.40 16.34 -10.44
CA SER A 651 -17.34 15.42 -9.30
C SER A 651 -16.23 15.80 -8.35
N LEU A 652 -16.50 15.64 -7.06
CA LEU A 652 -15.54 15.78 -5.96
C LEU A 652 -15.41 14.42 -5.29
N GLY A 653 -14.21 13.86 -5.24
CA GLY A 653 -13.93 12.54 -4.68
C GLY A 653 -13.34 11.56 -5.71
N THR A 654 -12.94 10.40 -5.24
CA THR A 654 -12.42 9.32 -6.09
C THR A 654 -13.56 8.61 -6.82
N ARG A 655 -13.37 8.34 -8.09
CA ARG A 655 -14.31 7.57 -8.92
C ARG A 655 -13.80 6.11 -9.00
N PHE A 656 -14.18 5.28 -8.07
CA PHE A 656 -13.84 3.85 -8.09
C PHE A 656 -15.10 3.00 -8.04
#